data_b79911ec44bf26a2d16bb8965722ab2c
#
_entry.id   b79911ec44bf26a2d16bb8965722ab2c
#
_cell.length_a   1.000
_cell.length_b   1.000
_cell.length_c   1.000
_cell.angle_alpha   90.00
_cell.angle_beta   90.00
_cell.angle_gamma   90.00
#
_symmetry.space_group_name_H-M   'P 1'
#
loop_
_entity.id
_entity.type
_entity.pdbx_description
1 polymer ?
#
loop_
_entity_poly.entity_id
_entity_poly.type
_entity_poly.pdbx_seq_one_letter_code
_entity_poly.pdbx_strand_id
1 'polypeptide(L)'
;MKRSMKFIAAFLLLPCVATAQVTDSIQQYGRGISFDMKESTVAGAMATSEQISHKTSIDPSNSLYGLIPGLQVLQNGGYAWDDGATLYIRGVGTSNSSTPLILVDGFEREISSLTVQEIESVTVLKDAASLALYGIRGANGVVYIKTKRGAVHAPVINFGYEFNFSTPNRLPDFVDGYTYAQALNEGMKNDGLSPRYSQRELDAFRDQTYPEFYPNVDWWDEALRDHAYGNNVNFSISGGGERVQYYAQLNYLNNLGIYQPTEENDGYSTQLKYSKMNIRTNLDIKVSNTTKVKLNLLGVFSENNRPQSDISTVFGALYQVPSGAFPIKTSQNIWGGTTVYSNNPIANIAGSGYLRTQGRTLYADMSINQDLSSLLPGLSATVNVGYDSYGFYQEGNVRTFADQSAVKGWDGAEDTYTKLREESDYTFDTSLKTMNSHFNFSAQTNYDRSWGEHKLNATLLYSMDKKIGQGQNNKYAFMDVVAQGHYTYKNRYILDFALSGSASSVLEPGNRWGIFPSIGAGWILSEEDWLKSDNLNLLKLRASYGIAGRADFDANLYKYYFGSGNSYYFKDTPTSQSGMKEYRIAVDGLTYEKSHKLNVGVDLMAWNKLSLTVDGYYDHRTDILVDGSGAISSVFGMTVPMRNDGIINSYGVDVAANWTDHIGDFTYQIGGQFSFARNEIIEMNEEYRPYDYLKRTGHSVGQIFGYEVEGIYQSQEEIDQRDVKQYLSDVRPGDLKFKDQNGDKRIDQYDQVALGYNETCPEIYYGFNVGAEYKGLGFTAYFQGAANYSKILDTKSVYRPLVSNNTISQYYWDNRWSESNPNGTLPRLTTQGSDNNYNTNSSWVADASFLKLRTLEVYYQLPEKWLKNIAFVKGIKIFGRGHDLFCVDGIDIADPESIGVAHPTMRQYAFGFNLKF
;
A
#
# COMPACT_ATOMS: atom_id res chain seq x y z
N MET A 1 3.44 27.10 9.09
CA MET A 1 2.47 27.45 8.03
C MET A 1 2.89 28.48 6.96
N LYS A 2 3.91 29.31 7.12
CA LYS A 2 4.30 30.35 6.13
C LYS A 2 5.49 29.99 5.21
N ARG A 3 6.16 28.84 5.37
CA ARG A 3 7.30 28.42 4.52
C ARG A 3 6.94 27.44 3.38
N SER A 4 5.90 26.64 3.51
CA SER A 4 5.51 25.65 2.51
C SER A 4 4.79 26.21 1.27
N MET A 5 4.14 27.35 1.38
CA MET A 5 3.41 27.95 0.23
C MET A 5 4.28 28.64 -0.83
N LYS A 6 5.57 28.88 -0.59
CA LYS A 6 6.43 29.58 -1.56
C LYS A 6 7.08 28.67 -2.62
N PHE A 7 7.08 27.35 -2.45
CA PHE A 7 7.70 26.43 -3.40
C PHE A 7 6.75 25.97 -4.55
N ILE A 8 5.45 26.00 -4.35
CA ILE A 8 4.47 25.56 -5.36
C ILE A 8 4.29 26.59 -6.50
N ALA A 9 4.55 27.87 -6.25
CA ALA A 9 4.36 28.94 -7.25
C ALA A 9 5.52 29.10 -8.26
N ALA A 10 6.68 28.48 -8.04
CA ALA A 10 7.87 28.68 -8.87
C ALA A 10 7.98 27.70 -10.06
N PHE A 11 7.13 26.65 -10.13
CA PHE A 11 7.23 25.62 -11.18
C PHE A 11 6.32 25.83 -12.39
N LEU A 12 5.53 26.92 -12.46
CA LEU A 12 4.54 27.15 -13.51
C LEU A 12 5.03 27.98 -14.72
N LEU A 13 6.30 28.36 -14.81
CA LEU A 13 6.80 29.21 -15.89
C LEU A 13 8.16 28.76 -16.43
N LEU A 14 8.16 27.73 -17.28
CA LEU A 14 9.24 27.52 -18.26
C LEU A 14 8.64 26.98 -19.55
N PRO A 15 8.77 27.67 -20.69
CA PRO A 15 8.35 27.14 -21.99
C PRO A 15 9.46 26.30 -22.60
N CYS A 16 9.21 25.08 -22.94
CA CYS A 16 10.06 24.25 -23.77
C CYS A 16 9.25 23.43 -24.75
N VAL A 17 9.76 23.25 -25.95
CA VAL A 17 9.08 22.72 -27.14
C VAL A 17 9.64 21.35 -27.51
N ALA A 18 8.75 20.38 -27.78
CA ALA A 18 9.18 19.01 -28.04
C ALA A 18 8.21 18.03 -28.75
N THR A 19 8.60 16.95 -29.50
CA THR A 19 7.70 16.10 -30.34
C THR A 19 7.29 14.78 -29.67
N ALA A 20 5.98 14.48 -29.55
CA ALA A 20 5.43 13.19 -29.15
C ALA A 20 5.00 12.39 -30.39
N GLN A 21 5.45 11.13 -30.53
CA GLN A 21 4.79 10.20 -31.40
C GLN A 21 3.51 9.72 -30.72
N VAL A 22 2.37 10.10 -31.24
CA VAL A 22 1.08 9.51 -30.87
C VAL A 22 1.06 8.13 -31.51
N THR A 23 1.47 7.12 -30.76
CA THR A 23 1.18 5.73 -31.12
C THR A 23 -0.32 5.50 -30.98
N ASP A 24 -0.95 4.79 -31.92
CA ASP A 24 -2.33 4.33 -31.79
C ASP A 24 -2.46 3.51 -30.50
N SER A 25 -2.96 4.15 -29.44
CA SER A 25 -3.09 3.52 -28.13
C SER A 25 -4.48 2.92 -27.98
N ILE A 26 -4.51 1.61 -27.72
CA ILE A 26 -5.77 0.89 -27.48
C ILE A 26 -6.14 1.10 -26.00
N GLN A 27 -7.29 1.71 -25.77
CA GLN A 27 -7.89 1.85 -24.44
C GLN A 27 -8.61 0.56 -24.07
N GLN A 28 -8.21 -0.06 -22.94
CA GLN A 28 -8.91 -1.22 -22.41
C GLN A 28 -10.15 -0.77 -21.63
N TYR A 29 -11.29 -1.41 -21.92
CA TYR A 29 -12.52 -1.30 -21.12
C TYR A 29 -12.63 -2.44 -20.10
N GLY A 30 -11.81 -3.47 -20.27
CA GLY A 30 -11.88 -4.71 -19.52
C GLY A 30 -12.79 -5.75 -20.16
N ARG A 31 -12.87 -6.95 -19.56
CA ARG A 31 -13.69 -8.07 -20.06
C ARG A 31 -13.36 -8.45 -21.52
N GLY A 32 -12.14 -8.17 -22.01
CA GLY A 32 -11.75 -8.40 -23.40
C GLY A 32 -12.24 -7.33 -24.39
N ILE A 33 -12.86 -6.27 -23.92
CA ILE A 33 -13.35 -5.14 -24.71
C ILE A 33 -12.29 -4.05 -24.75
N SER A 34 -11.94 -3.58 -25.94
CA SER A 34 -10.99 -2.49 -26.13
C SER A 34 -11.30 -1.71 -27.40
N PHE A 35 -11.06 -0.41 -27.37
CA PHE A 35 -11.25 0.50 -28.50
C PHE A 35 -10.02 1.38 -28.68
N ASP A 36 -9.91 2.02 -29.85
CA ASP A 36 -8.94 3.09 -30.06
C ASP A 36 -9.18 4.20 -29.01
N MET A 37 -8.12 4.76 -28.44
CA MET A 37 -8.22 5.85 -27.47
C MET A 37 -9.00 7.05 -28.01
N LYS A 38 -8.91 7.32 -29.31
CA LYS A 38 -9.68 8.39 -29.97
C LYS A 38 -11.18 8.12 -29.89
N GLU A 39 -11.61 6.87 -30.06
CA GLU A 39 -13.01 6.47 -30.06
C GLU A 39 -13.54 6.08 -28.67
N SER A 40 -12.73 6.15 -27.61
CA SER A 40 -13.11 5.79 -26.24
C SER A 40 -13.79 6.94 -25.49
N THR A 41 -14.88 6.63 -24.74
CA THR A 41 -15.52 7.56 -23.80
C THR A 41 -15.02 7.37 -22.37
N VAL A 42 -14.22 6.32 -22.10
CA VAL A 42 -13.74 5.94 -20.76
C VAL A 42 -12.68 6.89 -20.26
N ALA A 43 -12.76 7.25 -18.98
CA ALA A 43 -11.70 7.95 -18.24
C ALA A 43 -10.61 6.95 -17.81
N GLY A 44 -10.00 6.25 -18.76
CA GLY A 44 -8.92 5.30 -18.51
C GLY A 44 -7.56 5.98 -18.61
N ALA A 45 -6.62 5.51 -17.81
CA ALA A 45 -5.24 5.93 -17.85
C ALA A 45 -4.31 4.70 -17.82
N MET A 46 -3.20 4.75 -18.53
CA MET A 46 -2.34 3.59 -18.73
C MET A 46 -0.87 3.94 -18.53
N ALA A 47 -0.14 3.05 -17.82
CA ALA A 47 1.31 3.03 -17.79
C ALA A 47 1.83 1.89 -18.68
N THR A 48 2.87 2.16 -19.47
CA THR A 48 3.49 1.19 -20.37
C THR A 48 4.58 0.38 -19.69
N SER A 49 4.97 -0.75 -20.27
CA SER A 49 6.11 -1.57 -19.84
C SER A 49 7.38 -0.75 -19.65
N GLU A 50 7.63 0.22 -20.51
CA GLU A 50 8.82 1.08 -20.41
C GLU A 50 8.77 1.92 -19.13
N GLN A 51 7.66 2.60 -18.87
CA GLN A 51 7.50 3.45 -17.69
C GLN A 51 7.59 2.67 -16.37
N ILE A 52 7.04 1.46 -16.29
CA ILE A 52 7.07 0.64 -15.07
C ILE A 52 8.38 -0.11 -14.88
N SER A 53 9.18 -0.34 -15.92
CA SER A 53 10.42 -1.14 -15.87
C SER A 53 11.62 -0.39 -15.29
N HIS A 54 11.49 0.89 -14.98
CA HIS A 54 12.55 1.68 -14.37
C HIS A 54 12.83 1.33 -12.91
N LYS A 55 11.95 0.59 -12.26
CA LYS A 55 12.14 0.07 -10.90
C LYS A 55 11.97 -1.44 -10.89
N THR A 56 12.96 -2.15 -10.37
CA THR A 56 12.82 -3.57 -10.02
C THR A 56 12.32 -3.65 -8.59
N SER A 57 11.12 -4.14 -8.40
CA SER A 57 10.48 -4.36 -7.11
C SER A 57 10.05 -5.82 -6.98
N ILE A 58 9.88 -6.29 -5.75
CA ILE A 58 9.34 -7.61 -5.43
C ILE A 58 7.87 -7.64 -5.81
N ASP A 59 7.14 -6.58 -5.45
CA ASP A 59 5.75 -6.34 -5.81
C ASP A 59 5.66 -5.22 -6.86
N PRO A 60 5.14 -5.49 -8.07
CA PRO A 60 5.01 -4.49 -9.12
C PRO A 60 4.12 -3.29 -8.76
N SER A 61 3.27 -3.36 -7.73
CA SER A 61 2.51 -2.19 -7.25
C SER A 61 3.43 -1.04 -6.89
N ASN A 62 4.61 -1.36 -6.35
CA ASN A 62 5.68 -0.42 -5.99
C ASN A 62 6.42 0.19 -7.19
N SER A 63 6.07 -0.18 -8.42
CA SER A 63 6.61 0.42 -9.64
C SER A 63 5.63 1.40 -10.30
N LEU A 64 4.45 1.62 -9.70
CA LEU A 64 3.38 2.45 -10.28
C LEU A 64 3.34 3.89 -9.73
N TYR A 65 4.27 4.27 -8.89
CA TYR A 65 4.30 5.61 -8.28
C TYR A 65 4.21 6.75 -9.28
N GLY A 66 3.23 7.63 -9.08
CA GLY A 66 3.11 8.87 -9.81
C GLY A 66 3.03 8.73 -11.34
N LEU A 67 2.67 7.53 -11.85
CA LEU A 67 2.61 7.26 -13.29
C LEU A 67 1.22 7.42 -13.88
N ILE A 68 0.17 7.06 -13.12
CA ILE A 68 -1.19 6.94 -13.63
C ILE A 68 -2.11 7.93 -12.92
N PRO A 69 -2.74 8.89 -13.62
CA PRO A 69 -3.65 9.85 -13.01
C PRO A 69 -4.88 9.18 -12.41
N GLY A 70 -5.20 9.57 -11.18
CA GLY A 70 -6.27 8.98 -10.38
C GLY A 70 -5.88 7.71 -9.61
N LEU A 71 -4.67 7.18 -9.80
CA LEU A 71 -4.11 6.10 -8.99
C LEU A 71 -3.15 6.66 -7.95
N GLN A 72 -3.47 6.47 -6.69
CA GLN A 72 -2.61 6.78 -5.55
C GLN A 72 -1.90 5.51 -5.08
N VAL A 73 -0.59 5.61 -4.89
CA VAL A 73 0.28 4.48 -4.54
C VAL A 73 1.06 4.88 -3.29
N LEU A 74 0.77 4.24 -2.17
CA LEU A 74 1.39 4.52 -0.87
C LEU A 74 2.20 3.31 -0.41
N GLN A 75 3.47 3.50 -0.09
CA GLN A 75 4.37 2.43 0.32
C GLN A 75 4.05 1.93 1.73
N ASN A 76 3.98 0.61 1.91
CA ASN A 76 3.65 0.02 3.21
C ASN A 76 4.86 -0.36 4.05
N GLY A 77 6.05 -0.41 3.47
CA GLY A 77 7.27 -0.85 4.17
C GLY A 77 8.41 -1.17 3.21
N GLY A 78 9.44 -1.86 3.71
CA GLY A 78 10.65 -2.20 2.94
C GLY A 78 11.23 -3.56 3.29
N TYR A 79 10.40 -4.58 3.56
CA TYR A 79 10.87 -5.93 3.89
C TYR A 79 11.60 -6.60 2.72
N ALA A 80 12.47 -7.55 3.03
CA ALA A 80 13.18 -8.32 2.01
C ALA A 80 12.25 -9.13 1.09
N TRP A 81 11.01 -9.42 1.51
CA TRP A 81 10.00 -10.19 0.75
C TRP A 81 8.72 -9.41 0.43
N ASP A 82 8.57 -8.18 0.94
CA ASP A 82 7.39 -7.37 0.71
C ASP A 82 7.79 -5.88 0.70
N ASP A 83 7.80 -5.32 -0.47
CA ASP A 83 7.97 -3.90 -0.72
C ASP A 83 6.68 -3.30 -1.33
N GLY A 84 5.53 -4.00 -1.17
CA GLY A 84 4.26 -3.65 -1.78
C GLY A 84 3.72 -2.29 -1.36
N ALA A 85 2.80 -1.79 -2.18
CA ALA A 85 2.12 -0.53 -1.95
C ALA A 85 0.61 -0.71 -1.86
N THR A 86 -0.04 0.11 -1.04
CA THR A 86 -1.50 0.24 -1.03
C THR A 86 -1.95 1.10 -2.20
N LEU A 87 -2.93 0.60 -2.94
CA LEU A 87 -3.48 1.26 -4.12
C LEU A 87 -4.88 1.82 -3.82
N TYR A 88 -5.10 3.10 -4.15
CA TYR A 88 -6.41 3.74 -4.15
C TYR A 88 -6.69 4.37 -5.50
N ILE A 89 -7.92 4.22 -6.00
CA ILE A 89 -8.38 4.90 -7.21
C ILE A 89 -9.32 6.02 -6.81
N ARG A 90 -8.88 7.28 -7.04
CA ARG A 90 -9.63 8.50 -6.67
C ARG A 90 -9.92 8.59 -5.16
N GLY A 91 -8.96 8.11 -4.35
CA GLY A 91 -9.05 8.18 -2.88
C GLY A 91 -9.96 7.12 -2.26
N VAL A 92 -10.42 7.42 -1.05
CA VAL A 92 -11.31 6.57 -0.26
C VAL A 92 -12.76 6.95 -0.54
N GLY A 93 -13.55 6.00 -1.03
CA GLY A 93 -14.97 6.23 -1.37
C GLY A 93 -15.96 5.49 -0.46
N THR A 94 -15.48 4.79 0.57
CA THR A 94 -16.31 4.04 1.52
C THR A 94 -15.63 3.99 2.90
N SER A 95 -16.39 3.84 3.96
CA SER A 95 -15.86 3.55 5.31
C SER A 95 -15.30 2.11 5.45
N ASN A 96 -15.53 1.26 4.45
CA ASN A 96 -14.99 -0.09 4.35
C ASN A 96 -13.69 -0.12 3.53
N SER A 97 -13.28 -1.30 3.02
CA SER A 97 -12.11 -1.38 2.15
C SER A 97 -12.33 -0.62 0.83
N SER A 98 -11.39 0.26 0.48
CA SER A 98 -11.35 0.98 -0.81
C SER A 98 -10.36 0.38 -1.81
N THR A 99 -9.89 -0.86 -1.57
CA THR A 99 -8.95 -1.55 -2.47
C THR A 99 -9.60 -1.79 -3.84
N PRO A 100 -8.93 -1.44 -4.96
CA PRO A 100 -9.44 -1.69 -6.30
C PRO A 100 -9.40 -3.18 -6.66
N LEU A 101 -10.22 -3.58 -7.61
CA LEU A 101 -10.16 -4.91 -8.22
C LEU A 101 -8.93 -5.00 -9.14
N ILE A 102 -8.04 -5.96 -8.88
CA ILE A 102 -6.85 -6.20 -9.70
C ILE A 102 -7.09 -7.36 -10.65
N LEU A 103 -6.90 -7.14 -11.94
CA LEU A 103 -7.09 -8.13 -12.99
C LEU A 103 -5.81 -8.31 -13.80
N VAL A 104 -5.39 -9.55 -14.00
CA VAL A 104 -4.27 -9.94 -14.87
C VAL A 104 -4.83 -10.71 -16.06
N ASP A 105 -4.71 -10.15 -17.26
CA ASP A 105 -5.28 -10.70 -18.51
C ASP A 105 -6.79 -11.02 -18.41
N GLY A 106 -7.52 -10.28 -17.54
CA GLY A 106 -8.97 -10.44 -17.33
C GLY A 106 -9.37 -11.34 -16.16
N PHE A 107 -8.42 -11.94 -15.46
CA PHE A 107 -8.63 -12.79 -14.28
C PHE A 107 -8.19 -12.06 -13.00
N GLU A 108 -8.94 -12.17 -11.93
CA GLU A 108 -8.59 -11.58 -10.64
C GLU A 108 -7.42 -12.35 -10.02
N ARG A 109 -6.26 -11.69 -9.89
CA ARG A 109 -4.99 -12.26 -9.41
C ARG A 109 -4.21 -11.24 -8.62
N GLU A 110 -3.36 -11.72 -7.71
CA GLU A 110 -2.47 -10.87 -6.93
C GLU A 110 -1.36 -10.27 -7.78
N ILE A 111 -1.18 -8.93 -7.73
CA ILE A 111 -0.12 -8.24 -8.45
C ILE A 111 1.27 -8.67 -7.96
N SER A 112 1.40 -9.01 -6.66
CA SER A 112 2.63 -9.49 -6.04
C SER A 112 3.15 -10.82 -6.63
N SER A 113 2.29 -11.58 -7.30
CA SER A 113 2.68 -12.81 -8.01
C SER A 113 3.42 -12.54 -9.31
N LEU A 114 3.33 -11.33 -9.85
CA LEU A 114 3.97 -10.93 -11.10
C LEU A 114 5.39 -10.42 -10.87
N THR A 115 6.11 -10.22 -11.99
CA THR A 115 7.33 -9.42 -12.07
C THR A 115 7.10 -8.26 -13.04
N VAL A 116 7.79 -7.16 -12.82
CA VAL A 116 7.69 -5.98 -13.68
C VAL A 116 8.01 -6.32 -15.14
N GLN A 117 8.95 -7.25 -15.36
CA GLN A 117 9.44 -7.64 -16.69
C GLN A 117 8.41 -8.37 -17.55
N GLU A 118 7.39 -9.01 -16.94
CA GLU A 118 6.33 -9.72 -17.69
C GLU A 118 5.13 -8.84 -18.03
N ILE A 119 5.05 -7.63 -17.47
CA ILE A 119 3.94 -6.69 -17.67
C ILE A 119 4.15 -5.92 -18.99
N GLU A 120 3.13 -5.88 -19.83
CA GLU A 120 3.06 -5.04 -21.04
C GLU A 120 2.50 -3.65 -20.74
N SER A 121 1.41 -3.60 -19.96
CA SER A 121 0.78 -2.35 -19.55
C SER A 121 -0.08 -2.54 -18.32
N VAL A 122 -0.27 -1.44 -17.59
CA VAL A 122 -1.22 -1.34 -16.47
C VAL A 122 -2.21 -0.22 -16.79
N THR A 123 -3.50 -0.56 -16.89
CA THR A 123 -4.59 0.38 -17.17
C THR A 123 -5.47 0.51 -15.92
N VAL A 124 -5.80 1.75 -15.54
CA VAL A 124 -6.71 2.05 -14.44
C VAL A 124 -8.05 2.48 -15.00
N LEU A 125 -9.11 1.75 -14.64
CA LEU A 125 -10.50 2.02 -14.99
C LEU A 125 -11.17 2.68 -13.79
N LYS A 126 -11.77 3.87 -13.99
CA LYS A 126 -12.19 4.73 -12.87
C LYS A 126 -13.55 5.40 -13.04
N ASP A 127 -14.19 5.25 -14.20
CA ASP A 127 -15.49 5.84 -14.50
C ASP A 127 -16.60 4.79 -14.75
N ALA A 128 -17.84 5.24 -14.76
CA ALA A 128 -18.99 4.35 -14.89
C ALA A 128 -19.05 3.58 -16.23
N ALA A 129 -18.56 4.16 -17.33
CA ALA A 129 -18.60 3.51 -18.65
C ALA A 129 -17.81 2.21 -18.69
N SER A 130 -16.70 2.15 -17.94
CA SER A 130 -15.89 0.93 -17.77
C SER A 130 -16.29 0.08 -16.57
N LEU A 131 -16.64 0.69 -15.43
CA LEU A 131 -16.85 -0.01 -14.18
C LEU A 131 -18.19 -0.75 -14.11
N ALA A 132 -19.22 -0.31 -14.82
CA ALA A 132 -20.50 -1.02 -14.94
C ALA A 132 -20.32 -2.44 -15.50
N LEU A 133 -19.29 -2.69 -16.31
CA LEU A 133 -18.96 -4.03 -16.83
C LEU A 133 -18.56 -5.02 -15.73
N TYR A 134 -18.18 -4.54 -14.56
CA TYR A 134 -17.80 -5.33 -13.39
C TYR A 134 -18.89 -5.38 -12.31
N GLY A 135 -20.03 -4.71 -12.55
CA GLY A 135 -21.24 -4.79 -11.73
C GLY A 135 -20.94 -4.56 -10.24
N ILE A 136 -21.25 -5.58 -9.45
CA ILE A 136 -21.13 -5.59 -7.99
C ILE A 136 -19.68 -5.56 -7.45
N ARG A 137 -18.66 -5.54 -8.31
CA ARG A 137 -17.24 -5.47 -7.94
C ARG A 137 -16.53 -4.22 -8.45
N GLY A 138 -17.25 -3.32 -9.15
CA GLY A 138 -16.65 -2.19 -9.86
C GLY A 138 -16.49 -0.90 -9.06
N ALA A 139 -17.16 -0.71 -7.92
CA ALA A 139 -17.28 0.59 -7.26
C ALA A 139 -15.94 1.24 -6.87
N ASN A 140 -14.94 0.47 -6.45
CA ASN A 140 -13.61 0.96 -6.06
C ASN A 140 -12.64 1.17 -7.23
N GLY A 141 -13.10 0.92 -8.48
CA GLY A 141 -12.24 0.95 -9.65
C GLY A 141 -11.53 -0.36 -9.93
N VAL A 142 -10.87 -0.44 -11.08
CA VAL A 142 -10.17 -1.65 -11.57
C VAL A 142 -8.76 -1.29 -12.03
N VAL A 143 -7.77 -2.08 -11.60
CA VAL A 143 -6.41 -2.08 -12.13
C VAL A 143 -6.29 -3.27 -13.08
N TYR A 144 -6.23 -3.01 -14.37
CA TYR A 144 -6.14 -4.02 -15.41
C TYR A 144 -4.70 -4.16 -15.91
N ILE A 145 -4.09 -5.30 -15.66
CA ILE A 145 -2.71 -5.62 -16.03
C ILE A 145 -2.72 -6.53 -17.24
N LYS A 146 -2.06 -6.11 -18.29
CA LYS A 146 -1.84 -6.90 -19.49
C LYS A 146 -0.43 -7.45 -19.48
N THR A 147 -0.26 -8.75 -19.75
CA THR A 147 1.04 -9.40 -19.81
C THR A 147 1.59 -9.48 -21.24
N LYS A 148 2.91 -9.53 -21.36
CA LYS A 148 3.61 -9.61 -22.66
C LYS A 148 3.25 -10.88 -23.42
N ARG A 149 3.13 -10.75 -24.74
CA ARG A 149 2.79 -11.84 -25.65
C ARG A 149 3.77 -11.92 -26.84
N GLY A 150 3.73 -13.01 -27.57
CA GLY A 150 4.44 -13.16 -28.83
C GLY A 150 3.80 -12.35 -29.95
N ALA A 151 4.55 -12.14 -31.02
CA ALA A 151 4.09 -11.54 -32.27
C ALA A 151 4.73 -12.26 -33.46
N VAL A 152 4.28 -11.94 -34.68
CA VAL A 152 4.80 -12.52 -35.91
C VAL A 152 6.15 -11.88 -36.24
N HIS A 153 7.22 -12.44 -35.71
CA HIS A 153 8.62 -12.07 -35.97
C HIS A 153 9.57 -13.22 -35.65
N ALA A 154 10.79 -13.15 -36.13
CA ALA A 154 11.86 -14.08 -35.77
C ALA A 154 12.07 -14.06 -34.23
N PRO A 155 12.50 -15.16 -33.61
CA PRO A 155 12.77 -15.20 -32.18
C PRO A 155 13.65 -14.06 -31.73
N VAL A 156 13.21 -13.38 -30.67
CA VAL A 156 13.96 -12.34 -29.94
C VAL A 156 14.18 -12.87 -28.53
N ILE A 157 15.45 -12.99 -28.15
CA ILE A 157 15.85 -13.41 -26.80
C ILE A 157 16.36 -12.17 -26.06
N ASN A 158 15.88 -11.98 -24.85
CA ASN A 158 16.39 -10.96 -23.95
C ASN A 158 16.95 -11.62 -22.70
N PHE A 159 18.11 -11.18 -22.27
CA PHE A 159 18.72 -11.56 -20.99
C PHE A 159 19.07 -10.29 -20.22
N GLY A 160 18.59 -10.19 -18.96
CA GLY A 160 18.86 -9.08 -18.06
C GLY A 160 19.46 -9.58 -16.75
N TYR A 161 20.40 -8.83 -16.23
CA TYR A 161 20.94 -9.02 -14.90
C TYR A 161 21.01 -7.68 -14.19
N GLU A 162 20.57 -7.66 -12.94
CA GLU A 162 20.64 -6.51 -12.05
C GLU A 162 21.12 -6.95 -10.66
N PHE A 163 22.13 -6.30 -10.16
CA PHE A 163 22.60 -6.35 -8.78
C PHE A 163 22.14 -5.08 -8.07
N ASN A 164 21.61 -5.21 -6.86
CA ASN A 164 21.24 -4.07 -6.04
C ASN A 164 21.79 -4.19 -4.62
N PHE A 165 22.01 -3.02 -4.01
CA PHE A 165 22.19 -2.89 -2.57
C PHE A 165 21.28 -1.80 -2.04
N SER A 166 20.80 -1.99 -0.82
CA SER A 166 19.83 -1.11 -0.19
C SER A 166 20.30 -0.68 1.18
N THR A 167 19.98 0.56 1.56
CA THR A 167 20.28 1.12 2.90
C THR A 167 18.97 1.62 3.52
N PRO A 168 18.81 1.57 4.85
CA PRO A 168 17.66 2.18 5.51
C PRO A 168 17.58 3.69 5.20
N ASN A 169 16.38 4.20 4.97
CA ASN A 169 16.16 5.63 4.70
C ASN A 169 16.30 6.49 5.94
N ARG A 170 15.59 6.12 7.00
CA ARG A 170 15.62 6.78 8.31
C ARG A 170 15.55 5.72 9.39
N LEU A 171 16.40 5.84 10.38
CA LEU A 171 16.37 5.07 11.61
C LEU A 171 16.09 6.03 12.77
N PRO A 172 15.32 5.61 13.79
CA PRO A 172 15.17 6.42 14.99
C PRO A 172 16.50 6.48 15.76
N ASP A 173 16.78 7.63 16.37
CA ASP A 173 17.93 7.85 17.23
C ASP A 173 17.46 7.81 18.70
N PHE A 174 17.99 6.86 19.47
CA PHE A 174 17.67 6.67 20.87
C PHE A 174 18.85 7.08 21.75
N VAL A 175 18.53 7.58 22.95
CA VAL A 175 19.55 8.04 23.90
C VAL A 175 20.40 6.87 24.44
N ASP A 176 21.61 7.19 24.88
CA ASP A 176 22.49 6.25 25.58
C ASP A 176 21.97 5.84 26.96
N GLY A 177 22.61 4.82 27.55
CA GLY A 177 22.22 4.28 28.86
C GLY A 177 22.27 5.30 30.00
N TYR A 178 23.21 6.21 30.00
CA TYR A 178 23.35 7.28 30.99
C TYR A 178 22.19 8.29 30.87
N THR A 179 21.94 8.78 29.65
CA THR A 179 20.87 9.73 29.37
C THR A 179 19.49 9.11 29.65
N TYR A 180 19.30 7.81 29.30
CA TYR A 180 18.07 7.09 29.68
C TYR A 180 17.85 7.05 31.20
N ALA A 181 18.92 6.73 31.97
CA ALA A 181 18.83 6.67 33.43
C ALA A 181 18.48 8.03 34.05
N GLN A 182 19.04 9.13 33.50
CA GLN A 182 18.67 10.50 33.87
C GLN A 182 17.20 10.80 33.50
N ALA A 183 16.78 10.45 32.28
CA ALA A 183 15.41 10.68 31.83
C ALA A 183 14.37 9.94 32.68
N LEU A 184 14.69 8.69 33.06
CA LEU A 184 13.82 7.91 33.94
C LEU A 184 13.70 8.53 35.32
N ASN A 185 14.82 8.96 35.93
CA ASN A 185 14.83 9.64 37.21
C ASN A 185 14.08 10.99 37.15
N GLU A 186 14.22 11.75 36.07
CA GLU A 186 13.47 13.00 35.82
C GLU A 186 11.98 12.71 35.71
N GLY A 187 11.57 11.71 34.91
CA GLY A 187 10.17 11.32 34.75
C GLY A 187 9.54 10.89 36.10
N MET A 188 10.25 10.05 36.88
CA MET A 188 9.79 9.64 38.22
C MET A 188 9.67 10.83 39.18
N LYS A 189 10.65 11.74 39.19
CA LYS A 189 10.59 12.97 39.96
C LYS A 189 9.34 13.82 39.60
N ASN A 190 9.12 14.00 38.28
CA ASN A 190 7.96 14.71 37.76
C ASN A 190 6.62 14.07 38.17
N ASP A 191 6.61 12.75 38.35
CA ASP A 191 5.43 12.00 38.83
C ASP A 191 5.34 11.98 40.34
N GLY A 192 6.29 12.59 41.07
CA GLY A 192 6.32 12.60 42.53
C GLY A 192 6.80 11.28 43.15
N LEU A 193 7.49 10.47 42.37
CA LEU A 193 8.10 9.20 42.80
C LEU A 193 9.57 9.37 43.16
N SER A 194 10.13 8.43 43.91
CA SER A 194 11.56 8.38 44.19
C SER A 194 12.34 8.00 42.91
N PRO A 195 13.52 8.60 42.69
CA PRO A 195 14.39 8.22 41.58
C PRO A 195 14.70 6.72 41.55
N ARG A 196 14.74 6.12 40.40
CA ARG A 196 15.09 4.69 40.22
C ARG A 196 16.57 4.42 40.42
N TYR A 197 17.40 5.34 39.93
CA TYR A 197 18.87 5.19 39.96
C TYR A 197 19.48 6.20 40.95
N SER A 198 20.32 5.68 41.84
CA SER A 198 21.14 6.51 42.72
C SER A 198 22.25 7.24 41.95
N GLN A 199 22.87 8.26 42.55
CA GLN A 199 24.00 8.97 41.93
C GLN A 199 25.16 8.03 41.57
N ARG A 200 25.47 7.03 42.42
CA ARG A 200 26.52 6.03 42.19
C ARG A 200 26.21 5.16 40.92
N GLU A 201 24.98 4.82 40.70
CA GLU A 201 24.55 4.07 39.54
C GLU A 201 24.58 4.95 38.27
N LEU A 202 24.19 6.22 38.39
CA LEU A 202 24.36 7.20 37.30
C LEU A 202 25.82 7.38 36.91
N ASP A 203 26.73 7.50 37.90
CA ASP A 203 28.17 7.59 37.63
C ASP A 203 28.67 6.30 36.98
N ALA A 204 28.20 5.13 37.38
CA ALA A 204 28.55 3.85 36.75
C ALA A 204 28.10 3.76 35.29
N PHE A 205 26.91 4.26 34.94
CA PHE A 205 26.46 4.39 33.55
C PHE A 205 27.34 5.35 32.74
N ARG A 206 27.60 6.55 33.29
CA ARG A 206 28.41 7.56 32.59
C ARG A 206 29.84 7.09 32.33
N ASP A 207 30.50 6.54 33.36
CA ASP A 207 31.89 6.17 33.33
C ASP A 207 32.12 4.73 32.80
N GLN A 208 31.03 3.97 32.52
CA GLN A 208 31.05 2.57 32.05
C GLN A 208 31.95 1.68 32.95
N THR A 209 31.92 1.92 34.26
CA THR A 209 32.75 1.21 35.24
C THR A 209 32.37 -0.26 35.38
N TYR A 210 31.08 -0.59 35.21
CA TYR A 210 30.54 -1.93 35.31
C TYR A 210 29.58 -2.22 34.12
N PRO A 211 30.09 -2.39 32.89
CA PRO A 211 29.28 -2.44 31.66
C PRO A 211 28.34 -3.64 31.57
N GLU A 212 28.56 -4.69 32.35
CA GLU A 212 27.64 -5.80 32.44
C GLU A 212 26.34 -5.45 33.21
N PHE A 213 26.46 -4.60 34.25
CA PHE A 213 25.36 -4.23 35.14
C PHE A 213 24.74 -2.88 34.79
N TYR A 214 25.54 -2.00 34.23
CA TYR A 214 25.15 -0.67 33.74
C TYR A 214 25.60 -0.51 32.26
N PRO A 215 24.99 -1.29 31.35
CA PRO A 215 25.37 -1.33 29.94
C PRO A 215 25.03 -0.06 29.20
N ASN A 216 25.67 0.07 28.05
CA ASN A 216 25.30 1.06 27.02
C ASN A 216 25.31 0.38 25.65
N VAL A 217 24.18 -0.25 25.27
CA VAL A 217 24.06 -1.04 24.06
C VAL A 217 23.28 -0.23 23.03
N ASP A 218 23.89 0.03 21.89
CA ASP A 218 23.14 0.51 20.71
C ASP A 218 22.48 -0.68 20.01
N TRP A 219 21.21 -0.91 20.36
CA TRP A 219 20.47 -2.05 19.86
C TRP A 219 20.27 -2.02 18.34
N TRP A 220 20.22 -0.83 17.72
CA TRP A 220 20.04 -0.69 16.29
C TRP A 220 21.32 -1.02 15.52
N ASP A 221 22.46 -0.55 15.98
CA ASP A 221 23.77 -0.85 15.40
C ASP A 221 24.12 -2.34 15.56
N GLU A 222 23.82 -2.93 16.72
CA GLU A 222 24.09 -4.34 16.99
C GLU A 222 23.14 -5.30 16.25
N ALA A 223 21.89 -4.89 15.98
CA ALA A 223 20.88 -5.71 15.31
C ALA A 223 20.92 -5.62 13.79
N LEU A 224 21.29 -4.47 13.24
CA LEU A 224 21.12 -4.16 11.83
C LEU A 224 22.46 -3.80 11.17
N ARG A 225 22.69 -4.32 9.98
CA ARG A 225 23.79 -3.89 9.11
C ARG A 225 23.35 -2.75 8.20
N ASP A 226 24.32 -1.96 7.75
CA ASP A 226 24.08 -0.79 6.90
C ASP A 226 23.49 -1.13 5.53
N HIS A 227 23.69 -2.35 5.06
CA HIS A 227 23.36 -2.71 3.68
C HIS A 227 22.65 -4.07 3.58
N ALA A 228 21.63 -4.12 2.75
CA ALA A 228 21.05 -5.34 2.20
C ALA A 228 21.45 -5.50 0.73
N TYR A 229 21.40 -6.73 0.22
CA TYR A 229 21.82 -7.05 -1.14
C TYR A 229 20.76 -7.83 -1.87
N GLY A 230 20.68 -7.64 -3.18
CA GLY A 230 19.76 -8.38 -4.02
C GLY A 230 20.29 -8.60 -5.45
N ASN A 231 19.71 -9.61 -6.10
CA ASN A 231 19.99 -9.93 -7.49
C ASN A 231 18.69 -10.22 -8.22
N ASN A 232 18.60 -9.78 -9.47
CA ASN A 232 17.49 -10.11 -10.35
C ASN A 232 18.04 -10.59 -11.70
N VAL A 233 17.67 -11.81 -12.08
CA VAL A 233 18.01 -12.40 -13.38
C VAL A 233 16.73 -12.58 -14.16
N ASN A 234 16.68 -12.06 -15.38
CA ASN A 234 15.54 -12.19 -16.26
C ASN A 234 15.97 -12.76 -17.61
N PHE A 235 15.29 -13.80 -18.06
CA PHE A 235 15.42 -14.37 -19.38
C PHE A 235 14.05 -14.42 -20.04
N SER A 236 13.94 -13.93 -21.28
CA SER A 236 12.70 -14.06 -22.03
C SER A 236 12.98 -14.34 -23.51
N ILE A 237 12.04 -15.07 -24.12
CA ILE A 237 12.00 -15.32 -25.55
C ILE A 237 10.60 -15.02 -26.08
N SER A 238 10.54 -14.28 -27.17
CA SER A 238 9.28 -14.00 -27.87
C SER A 238 9.46 -14.16 -29.37
N GLY A 239 8.40 -14.52 -30.06
CA GLY A 239 8.39 -14.68 -31.51
C GLY A 239 7.18 -15.44 -31.99
N GLY A 240 7.25 -15.88 -33.25
CA GLY A 240 6.22 -16.73 -33.83
C GLY A 240 6.01 -16.50 -35.31
N GLY A 241 5.19 -17.38 -35.87
CA GLY A 241 4.65 -17.27 -37.21
C GLY A 241 3.17 -16.96 -37.23
N GLU A 242 2.54 -17.07 -38.39
CA GLU A 242 1.10 -16.80 -38.55
C GLU A 242 0.22 -17.79 -37.77
N ARG A 243 0.71 -19.01 -37.49
CA ARG A 243 -0.08 -20.04 -36.78
C ARG A 243 0.17 -20.09 -35.29
N VAL A 244 1.38 -19.84 -34.84
CA VAL A 244 1.73 -19.90 -33.40
C VAL A 244 2.63 -18.72 -33.08
N GLN A 245 2.23 -17.96 -32.09
CA GLN A 245 3.01 -16.90 -31.48
C GLN A 245 3.23 -17.25 -30.01
N TYR A 246 4.42 -16.96 -29.49
CA TYR A 246 4.79 -17.34 -28.13
C TYR A 246 5.60 -16.28 -27.41
N TYR A 247 5.40 -16.20 -26.11
CA TYR A 247 6.24 -15.50 -25.15
C TYR A 247 6.52 -16.45 -23.99
N ALA A 248 7.79 -16.63 -23.65
CA ALA A 248 8.19 -17.37 -22.46
C ALA A 248 9.19 -16.55 -21.66
N GLN A 249 9.10 -16.61 -20.34
CA GLN A 249 9.97 -15.89 -19.42
C GLN A 249 10.33 -16.76 -18.23
N LEU A 250 11.59 -16.64 -17.80
CA LEU A 250 12.10 -17.07 -16.52
C LEU A 250 12.67 -15.86 -15.79
N ASN A 251 12.16 -15.55 -14.62
CA ASN A 251 12.74 -14.53 -13.74
C ASN A 251 13.12 -15.16 -12.41
N TYR A 252 14.28 -14.81 -11.89
CA TYR A 252 14.74 -15.18 -10.56
C TYR A 252 15.22 -13.95 -9.82
N LEU A 253 14.60 -13.68 -8.67
CA LEU A 253 14.91 -12.59 -7.76
C LEU A 253 15.35 -13.18 -6.42
N ASN A 254 16.43 -12.63 -5.85
CA ASN A 254 16.91 -13.00 -4.53
C ASN A 254 17.29 -11.73 -3.76
N ASN A 255 16.74 -11.55 -2.57
CA ASN A 255 17.04 -10.43 -1.65
C ASN A 255 17.47 -10.95 -0.29
N LEU A 256 18.49 -10.32 0.28
CA LEU A 256 18.90 -10.48 1.67
C LEU A 256 18.43 -9.26 2.48
N GLY A 257 18.04 -9.47 3.73
CA GLY A 257 17.67 -8.39 4.65
C GLY A 257 18.87 -7.80 5.40
N ILE A 258 18.55 -7.00 6.41
CA ILE A 258 19.52 -6.17 7.16
C ILE A 258 19.89 -6.70 8.55
N TYR A 259 19.47 -7.90 8.97
CA TYR A 259 19.90 -8.43 10.27
C TYR A 259 21.41 -8.71 10.31
N GLN A 260 22.07 -8.33 11.40
CA GLN A 260 23.52 -8.46 11.54
C GLN A 260 23.94 -9.81 12.18
N PRO A 261 23.49 -10.17 13.38
CA PRO A 261 23.88 -11.44 14.02
C PRO A 261 22.89 -12.55 13.61
N THR A 262 23.25 -13.43 12.67
CA THR A 262 22.32 -14.40 12.09
C THR A 262 22.82 -15.85 12.15
N GLU A 263 23.95 -16.14 12.81
CA GLU A 263 24.64 -17.46 12.71
C GLU A 263 24.75 -18.25 14.03
N GLU A 264 24.11 -17.82 15.13
CA GLU A 264 24.22 -18.47 16.44
C GLU A 264 23.24 -19.66 16.66
N ASN A 265 22.61 -20.18 15.61
CA ASN A 265 21.61 -21.25 15.70
C ASN A 265 22.15 -22.57 15.13
N ASP A 266 23.23 -23.12 15.70
CA ASP A 266 23.85 -24.37 15.24
C ASP A 266 24.17 -24.40 13.73
N GLY A 267 24.57 -23.25 13.18
CA GLY A 267 24.90 -23.08 11.77
C GLY A 267 23.69 -22.78 10.87
N TYR A 268 22.48 -22.69 11.39
CA TYR A 268 21.32 -22.24 10.64
C TYR A 268 21.27 -20.70 10.59
N SER A 269 21.16 -20.13 9.40
CA SER A 269 21.03 -18.69 9.23
C SER A 269 19.59 -18.23 9.52
N THR A 270 19.45 -17.22 10.37
CA THR A 270 18.20 -16.52 10.65
C THR A 270 18.05 -15.23 9.85
N GLN A 271 18.94 -14.98 8.87
CA GLN A 271 18.89 -13.80 8.02
C GLN A 271 17.54 -13.71 7.29
N LEU A 272 16.98 -12.52 7.22
CA LEU A 272 15.86 -12.24 6.34
C LEU A 272 16.30 -12.50 4.89
N LYS A 273 15.78 -13.55 4.29
CA LYS A 273 16.11 -13.90 2.91
C LYS A 273 14.84 -14.19 2.15
N TYR A 274 14.76 -13.66 0.94
CA TYR A 274 13.66 -13.93 0.02
C TYR A 274 14.19 -14.35 -1.33
N SER A 275 13.60 -15.39 -1.90
CA SER A 275 13.81 -15.75 -3.30
C SER A 275 12.46 -16.00 -3.98
N LYS A 276 12.34 -15.55 -5.21
CA LYS A 276 11.14 -15.69 -6.04
C LYS A 276 11.54 -16.08 -7.46
N MET A 277 10.94 -17.14 -7.97
CA MET A 277 11.12 -17.60 -9.34
C MET A 277 9.78 -17.60 -10.05
N ASN A 278 9.68 -16.83 -11.14
CA ASN A 278 8.52 -16.80 -12.02
C ASN A 278 8.85 -17.51 -13.34
N ILE A 279 7.96 -18.39 -13.77
CA ILE A 279 8.00 -19.07 -15.05
C ILE A 279 6.68 -18.78 -15.77
N ARG A 280 6.72 -17.94 -16.81
CA ARG A 280 5.54 -17.59 -17.61
C ARG A 280 5.64 -18.15 -19.01
N THR A 281 4.52 -18.62 -19.54
CA THR A 281 4.36 -18.98 -20.95
C THR A 281 3.01 -18.50 -21.45
N ASN A 282 3.02 -17.66 -22.49
CA ASN A 282 1.83 -17.18 -23.18
C ASN A 282 1.90 -17.65 -24.64
N LEU A 283 0.86 -18.36 -25.10
CA LEU A 283 0.76 -18.91 -26.46
C LEU A 283 -0.51 -18.40 -27.13
N ASP A 284 -0.38 -17.92 -28.35
CA ASP A 284 -1.48 -17.59 -29.26
C ASP A 284 -1.43 -18.56 -30.45
N ILE A 285 -2.47 -19.38 -30.62
CA ILE A 285 -2.51 -20.46 -31.61
C ILE A 285 -3.71 -20.23 -32.55
N LYS A 286 -3.41 -20.07 -33.84
CA LYS A 286 -4.44 -20.07 -34.89
C LYS A 286 -4.67 -21.52 -35.32
N VAL A 287 -5.63 -22.17 -34.71
CA VAL A 287 -5.99 -23.58 -35.00
C VAL A 287 -6.57 -23.74 -36.39
N SER A 288 -7.42 -22.79 -36.80
CA SER A 288 -8.00 -22.68 -38.13
C SER A 288 -8.09 -21.21 -38.57
N ASN A 289 -8.63 -20.94 -39.75
CA ASN A 289 -8.87 -19.55 -40.17
C ASN A 289 -9.93 -18.83 -39.33
N THR A 290 -10.77 -19.58 -38.64
CA THR A 290 -11.88 -19.07 -37.85
C THR A 290 -11.70 -19.31 -36.35
N THR A 291 -10.75 -20.15 -35.93
CA THR A 291 -10.55 -20.53 -34.52
C THR A 291 -9.19 -20.10 -34.02
N LYS A 292 -9.15 -19.31 -32.94
CA LYS A 292 -7.95 -18.92 -32.20
C LYS A 292 -8.02 -19.43 -30.78
N VAL A 293 -6.89 -19.94 -30.26
CA VAL A 293 -6.76 -20.40 -28.88
C VAL A 293 -5.62 -19.62 -28.23
N LYS A 294 -5.85 -19.08 -27.05
CA LYS A 294 -4.83 -18.49 -26.18
C LYS A 294 -4.65 -19.35 -24.95
N LEU A 295 -3.41 -19.60 -24.56
CA LEU A 295 -3.03 -20.31 -23.34
C LEU A 295 -2.06 -19.43 -22.56
N ASN A 296 -2.33 -19.22 -21.27
CA ASN A 296 -1.45 -18.50 -20.36
C ASN A 296 -1.18 -19.39 -19.15
N LEU A 297 0.10 -19.55 -18.84
CA LEU A 297 0.56 -20.28 -17.66
C LEU A 297 1.56 -19.40 -16.90
N LEU A 298 1.39 -19.33 -15.58
CA LEU A 298 2.36 -18.73 -14.67
C LEU A 298 2.55 -19.66 -13.47
N GLY A 299 3.78 -20.14 -13.28
CA GLY A 299 4.23 -20.79 -12.05
C GLY A 299 5.08 -19.82 -11.24
N VAL A 300 4.77 -19.65 -9.96
CA VAL A 300 5.58 -18.85 -9.02
C VAL A 300 6.01 -19.74 -7.87
N PHE A 301 7.31 -19.74 -7.63
CA PHE A 301 7.93 -20.39 -6.47
C PHE A 301 8.60 -19.32 -5.65
N SER A 302 8.20 -19.19 -4.39
CA SER A 302 8.81 -18.23 -3.47
C SER A 302 9.26 -18.93 -2.19
N GLU A 303 10.32 -18.41 -1.60
CA GLU A 303 10.82 -18.87 -0.31
C GLU A 303 11.25 -17.63 0.49
N ASN A 304 10.76 -17.49 1.71
CA ASN A 304 11.31 -16.55 2.68
C ASN A 304 11.87 -17.30 3.88
N ASN A 305 12.99 -16.82 4.42
CA ASN A 305 13.61 -17.28 5.64
C ASN A 305 13.66 -16.13 6.64
N ARG A 306 13.41 -16.41 7.92
CA ARG A 306 13.43 -15.43 8.99
C ARG A 306 13.74 -16.11 10.34
N PRO A 307 14.08 -15.35 11.40
CA PRO A 307 14.04 -15.86 12.76
C PRO A 307 12.65 -16.43 13.12
N GLN A 308 12.57 -17.27 14.11
CA GLN A 308 11.28 -17.68 14.70
C GLN A 308 10.50 -16.47 15.17
N SER A 309 11.16 -15.56 15.90
CA SER A 309 10.59 -14.26 16.26
C SER A 309 10.22 -13.51 14.99
N ASP A 310 8.95 -13.08 14.92
CA ASP A 310 8.49 -12.32 13.78
C ASP A 310 9.10 -10.90 13.76
N ILE A 311 8.99 -10.23 12.63
CA ILE A 311 9.54 -8.89 12.43
C ILE A 311 8.96 -7.90 13.44
N SER A 312 7.68 -7.99 13.76
CA SER A 312 7.04 -7.08 14.70
C SER A 312 7.60 -7.25 16.11
N THR A 313 7.92 -8.47 16.52
CA THR A 313 8.59 -8.76 17.80
C THR A 313 10.01 -8.19 17.85
N VAL A 314 10.80 -8.40 16.79
CA VAL A 314 12.18 -7.87 16.73
C VAL A 314 12.19 -6.35 16.74
N PHE A 315 11.44 -5.71 15.82
CA PHE A 315 11.38 -4.24 15.79
C PHE A 315 10.67 -3.67 17.02
N GLY A 316 9.64 -4.36 17.55
CA GLY A 316 9.02 -4.00 18.83
C GLY A 316 10.04 -3.92 19.96
N ALA A 317 10.95 -4.90 20.05
CA ALA A 317 12.03 -4.89 21.03
C ALA A 317 13.06 -3.77 20.76
N LEU A 318 13.47 -3.54 19.50
CA LEU A 318 14.38 -2.45 19.11
C LEU A 318 13.84 -1.06 19.46
N TYR A 319 12.52 -0.87 19.34
CA TYR A 319 11.87 0.38 19.73
C TYR A 319 11.63 0.50 21.24
N GLN A 320 11.56 -0.60 21.98
CA GLN A 320 11.17 -0.58 23.38
C GLN A 320 12.36 -0.60 24.35
N VAL A 321 13.36 -1.45 24.09
CA VAL A 321 14.42 -1.76 25.06
C VAL A 321 15.42 -0.61 25.15
N PRO A 322 15.63 -0.02 26.36
CA PRO A 322 16.64 1.02 26.54
C PRO A 322 18.06 0.49 26.39
N SER A 323 18.97 1.36 25.97
CA SER A 323 20.42 1.07 25.87
C SER A 323 21.03 0.59 27.20
N GLY A 324 20.48 1.05 28.33
CA GLY A 324 20.95 0.69 29.68
C GLY A 324 20.21 -0.46 30.35
N ALA A 325 19.34 -1.19 29.66
CA ALA A 325 18.46 -2.19 30.29
C ALA A 325 19.19 -3.46 30.73
N PHE A 326 20.04 -4.02 29.87
CA PHE A 326 20.85 -5.24 30.10
C PHE A 326 21.94 -5.37 29.00
N PRO A 327 23.01 -6.14 29.24
CA PRO A 327 24.02 -6.42 28.23
C PRO A 327 23.48 -7.39 27.17
N ILE A 328 24.06 -7.44 25.98
CA ILE A 328 23.66 -8.44 24.95
C ILE A 328 23.75 -9.84 25.54
N LYS A 329 24.90 -10.19 26.14
CA LYS A 329 25.12 -11.40 26.93
C LYS A 329 25.83 -11.06 28.24
N THR A 330 25.53 -11.81 29.28
CA THR A 330 26.24 -11.72 30.55
C THR A 330 27.62 -12.37 30.46
N SER A 331 28.46 -12.18 31.49
CA SER A 331 29.75 -12.88 31.66
C SER A 331 29.62 -14.41 31.64
N GLN A 332 28.43 -14.94 31.92
CA GLN A 332 28.14 -16.36 31.87
C GLN A 332 27.73 -16.85 30.46
N ASN A 333 27.85 -15.97 29.43
CA ASN A 333 27.47 -16.24 28.03
C ASN A 333 25.97 -16.60 27.85
N ILE A 334 25.10 -16.12 28.73
CA ILE A 334 23.64 -16.23 28.65
C ILE A 334 23.09 -14.86 28.19
N TRP A 335 22.04 -14.86 27.37
CA TRP A 335 21.44 -13.63 26.88
C TRP A 335 20.96 -12.74 28.03
N GLY A 336 21.22 -11.46 27.96
CA GLY A 336 20.77 -10.49 28.94
C GLY A 336 19.26 -10.26 28.85
N GLY A 337 18.64 -10.05 30.03
CA GLY A 337 17.23 -9.75 30.16
C GLY A 337 16.88 -9.26 31.55
N THR A 338 15.66 -8.74 31.72
CA THR A 338 15.11 -8.42 33.04
C THR A 338 13.66 -8.88 33.14
N THR A 339 13.06 -8.88 34.30
CA THR A 339 11.63 -9.18 34.49
C THR A 339 10.74 -8.15 33.78
N VAL A 340 11.25 -6.97 33.47
CA VAL A 340 10.54 -5.92 32.74
C VAL A 340 10.76 -6.04 31.23
N TYR A 341 11.97 -6.36 30.81
CA TYR A 341 12.38 -6.48 29.42
C TYR A 341 12.84 -7.90 29.14
N SER A 342 11.89 -8.76 28.72
CA SER A 342 12.17 -10.19 28.42
C SER A 342 12.50 -10.44 26.94
N ASN A 343 12.46 -9.42 26.10
CA ASN A 343 12.69 -9.50 24.66
C ASN A 343 14.04 -8.86 24.31
N ASN A 344 15.12 -9.62 24.46
CA ASN A 344 16.42 -9.21 23.98
C ASN A 344 16.40 -9.16 22.44
N PRO A 345 16.63 -7.98 21.80
CA PRO A 345 16.52 -7.84 20.34
C PRO A 345 17.43 -8.80 19.58
N ILE A 346 18.69 -8.96 20.06
CA ILE A 346 19.69 -9.80 19.41
C ILE A 346 19.37 -11.30 19.60
N ALA A 347 18.91 -11.69 20.80
CA ALA A 347 18.48 -13.06 21.05
C ALA A 347 17.25 -13.45 20.20
N ASN A 348 16.34 -12.51 19.97
CA ASN A 348 15.20 -12.72 19.08
C ASN A 348 15.64 -12.97 17.62
N ILE A 349 16.73 -12.32 17.16
CA ILE A 349 17.29 -12.55 15.83
C ILE A 349 18.09 -13.84 15.79
N ALA A 350 19.05 -14.03 16.71
CA ALA A 350 20.08 -15.05 16.61
C ALA A 350 19.82 -16.32 17.45
N GLY A 351 18.97 -16.25 18.49
CA GLY A 351 18.84 -17.31 19.50
C GLY A 351 17.59 -18.16 19.39
N SER A 352 16.55 -17.74 18.66
CA SER A 352 15.22 -18.35 18.68
C SER A 352 15.02 -19.48 17.65
N GLY A 353 16.01 -19.77 16.78
CA GLY A 353 15.86 -20.65 15.64
C GLY A 353 15.31 -19.93 14.39
N TYR A 354 14.91 -20.67 13.37
CA TYR A 354 14.49 -20.13 12.08
C TYR A 354 13.17 -20.72 11.60
N LEU A 355 12.46 -19.95 10.81
CA LEU A 355 11.28 -20.37 10.05
C LEU A 355 11.46 -20.05 8.57
N ARG A 356 11.10 -21.01 7.72
CA ARG A 356 11.11 -20.91 6.28
C ARG A 356 9.68 -21.05 5.76
N THR A 357 9.22 -20.08 4.97
CA THR A 357 7.91 -20.16 4.31
C THR A 357 8.10 -20.37 2.82
N GLN A 358 7.52 -21.43 2.28
CA GLN A 358 7.53 -21.76 0.86
C GLN A 358 6.17 -21.44 0.25
N GLY A 359 6.16 -20.60 -0.80
CA GLY A 359 4.99 -20.26 -1.59
C GLY A 359 5.00 -20.98 -2.95
N ARG A 360 3.83 -21.48 -3.35
CA ARG A 360 3.63 -22.10 -4.67
C ARG A 360 2.33 -21.61 -5.26
N THR A 361 2.43 -20.93 -6.40
CA THR A 361 1.29 -20.37 -7.12
C THR A 361 1.29 -20.89 -8.54
N LEU A 362 0.13 -21.34 -9.00
CA LEU A 362 -0.13 -21.69 -10.39
C LEU A 362 -1.32 -20.86 -10.88
N TYR A 363 -1.11 -20.08 -11.92
CA TYR A 363 -2.18 -19.44 -12.69
C TYR A 363 -2.24 -20.09 -14.07
N ALA A 364 -3.40 -20.59 -14.45
CA ALA A 364 -3.59 -21.24 -15.74
C ALA A 364 -4.91 -20.78 -16.35
N ASP A 365 -4.88 -20.25 -17.55
CA ASP A 365 -6.08 -19.88 -18.28
C ASP A 365 -5.99 -20.20 -19.77
N MET A 366 -7.16 -20.45 -20.35
CA MET A 366 -7.37 -20.73 -21.75
C MET A 366 -8.53 -19.89 -22.28
N SER A 367 -8.31 -19.30 -23.45
CA SER A 367 -9.33 -18.58 -24.22
C SER A 367 -9.50 -19.20 -25.60
N ILE A 368 -10.71 -19.49 -26.01
CA ILE A 368 -11.05 -19.98 -27.35
C ILE A 368 -11.94 -18.91 -28.00
N ASN A 369 -11.47 -18.32 -29.08
CA ASN A 369 -12.25 -17.39 -29.90
C ASN A 369 -12.59 -18.05 -31.24
N GLN A 370 -13.87 -18.03 -31.58
CA GLN A 370 -14.45 -18.55 -32.83
C GLN A 370 -15.07 -17.42 -33.64
N ASP A 371 -14.55 -17.20 -34.84
CA ASP A 371 -15.17 -16.33 -35.83
C ASP A 371 -16.42 -17.01 -36.38
N LEU A 372 -17.55 -16.35 -36.28
CA LEU A 372 -18.89 -16.77 -36.72
C LEU A 372 -19.39 -15.90 -37.87
N SER A 373 -18.50 -15.20 -38.58
CA SER A 373 -18.86 -14.30 -39.69
C SER A 373 -19.59 -15.00 -40.84
N SER A 374 -19.46 -16.34 -40.92
CA SER A 374 -20.26 -17.16 -41.86
C SER A 374 -21.75 -17.22 -41.51
N LEU A 375 -22.14 -17.02 -40.25
CA LEU A 375 -23.54 -16.93 -39.79
C LEU A 375 -24.05 -15.49 -39.87
N LEU A 376 -23.26 -14.55 -39.35
CA LEU A 376 -23.55 -13.13 -39.37
C LEU A 376 -22.21 -12.36 -39.49
N PRO A 377 -21.98 -11.59 -40.56
CA PRO A 377 -20.74 -10.85 -40.76
C PRO A 377 -20.39 -9.97 -39.54
N GLY A 378 -19.18 -10.16 -38.96
CA GLY A 378 -18.71 -9.47 -37.79
C GLY A 378 -19.05 -10.11 -36.45
N LEU A 379 -19.75 -11.28 -36.46
CA LEU A 379 -20.04 -12.02 -35.26
C LEU A 379 -18.86 -12.91 -34.86
N SER A 380 -18.51 -12.93 -33.56
CA SER A 380 -17.56 -13.88 -32.98
C SER A 380 -18.02 -14.32 -31.59
N ALA A 381 -17.53 -15.47 -31.14
CA ALA A 381 -17.77 -15.97 -29.79
C ALA A 381 -16.43 -16.29 -29.10
N THR A 382 -16.36 -16.02 -27.82
CA THR A 382 -15.16 -16.30 -26.99
C THR A 382 -15.59 -17.04 -25.72
N VAL A 383 -14.87 -18.10 -25.40
CA VAL A 383 -15.01 -18.81 -24.11
C VAL A 383 -13.66 -18.75 -23.39
N ASN A 384 -13.69 -18.36 -22.13
CA ASN A 384 -12.52 -18.30 -21.26
C ASN A 384 -12.72 -19.22 -20.05
N VAL A 385 -11.67 -19.96 -19.69
CA VAL A 385 -11.64 -20.79 -18.48
C VAL A 385 -10.33 -20.50 -17.76
N GLY A 386 -10.40 -20.20 -16.48
CA GLY A 386 -9.25 -19.99 -15.61
C GLY A 386 -9.31 -20.88 -14.38
N TYR A 387 -8.16 -21.39 -13.97
CA TYR A 387 -7.97 -22.06 -12.70
C TYR A 387 -6.66 -21.64 -12.07
N ASP A 388 -6.77 -21.12 -10.86
CA ASP A 388 -5.65 -20.64 -10.08
C ASP A 388 -5.59 -21.42 -8.76
N SER A 389 -4.37 -21.74 -8.33
CA SER A 389 -4.13 -22.39 -7.04
C SER A 389 -2.90 -21.78 -6.40
N TYR A 390 -2.99 -21.37 -5.16
CA TYR A 390 -1.83 -20.93 -4.41
C TYR A 390 -1.86 -21.45 -2.97
N GLY A 391 -0.69 -21.75 -2.45
CA GLY A 391 -0.51 -22.23 -1.10
C GLY A 391 0.82 -21.81 -0.50
N PHE A 392 0.81 -21.57 0.81
CA PHE A 392 1.98 -21.26 1.62
C PHE A 392 2.14 -22.31 2.72
N TYR A 393 3.34 -22.88 2.78
CA TYR A 393 3.74 -23.86 3.76
C TYR A 393 4.93 -23.33 4.54
N GLN A 394 4.89 -23.44 5.86
CA GLN A 394 5.97 -23.03 6.75
C GLN A 394 6.59 -24.23 7.45
N GLU A 395 7.91 -24.22 7.58
CA GLU A 395 8.69 -25.22 8.32
C GLU A 395 9.90 -24.55 8.97
N GLY A 396 10.47 -25.16 9.98
CA GLY A 396 11.72 -24.69 10.58
C GLY A 396 12.03 -25.36 11.89
N ASN A 397 13.20 -25.07 12.45
CA ASN A 397 13.60 -25.48 13.78
C ASN A 397 13.54 -24.28 14.73
N VAL A 398 12.77 -24.41 15.76
CA VAL A 398 12.48 -23.34 16.72
C VAL A 398 12.89 -23.77 18.14
N ARG A 399 13.33 -22.79 18.93
CA ARG A 399 13.65 -23.00 20.35
C ARG A 399 13.39 -21.77 21.19
N THR A 400 13.26 -21.95 22.48
CA THR A 400 13.34 -20.87 23.46
C THR A 400 14.81 -20.67 23.86
N PHE A 401 15.30 -19.46 23.80
CA PHE A 401 16.65 -19.15 24.30
C PHE A 401 16.64 -18.89 25.82
N ALA A 402 17.75 -19.18 26.51
CA ALA A 402 17.94 -18.83 27.91
C ALA A 402 18.25 -17.33 28.04
N ASP A 403 17.65 -16.67 29.03
CA ASP A 403 18.00 -15.32 29.41
C ASP A 403 18.13 -15.16 30.92
N GLN A 404 18.92 -14.17 31.34
CA GLN A 404 19.15 -13.89 32.77
C GLN A 404 19.32 -12.40 33.05
N SER A 405 18.96 -12.00 34.25
CA SER A 405 19.28 -10.69 34.79
C SER A 405 20.58 -10.73 35.60
N ALA A 406 21.36 -9.63 35.49
CA ALA A 406 22.56 -9.39 36.27
C ALA A 406 22.35 -8.15 37.14
N VAL A 407 22.62 -8.24 38.44
CA VAL A 407 22.47 -7.12 39.39
C VAL A 407 23.78 -6.94 40.15
N LYS A 408 24.30 -5.70 40.12
CA LYS A 408 25.54 -5.35 40.84
C LYS A 408 25.33 -5.40 42.35
N GLY A 409 26.18 -6.15 43.07
CA GLY A 409 26.29 -6.09 44.50
C GLY A 409 27.10 -4.87 44.92
N TRP A 410 26.58 -4.06 45.85
CA TRP A 410 27.25 -2.89 46.38
C TRP A 410 27.62 -3.12 47.87
N ASP A 411 28.63 -2.36 48.33
CA ASP A 411 29.02 -2.31 49.74
C ASP A 411 29.45 -3.68 50.31
N GLY A 412 30.09 -4.52 49.47
CA GLY A 412 30.56 -5.85 49.85
C GLY A 412 29.57 -6.98 49.57
N ALA A 413 28.36 -6.68 49.06
CA ALA A 413 27.45 -7.70 48.59
C ALA A 413 27.95 -8.32 47.27
N GLU A 414 27.69 -9.62 47.09
CA GLU A 414 28.05 -10.33 45.85
C GLU A 414 27.14 -9.90 44.67
N ASP A 415 27.67 -9.95 43.44
CA ASP A 415 26.89 -9.75 42.21
C ASP A 415 25.90 -10.91 42.06
N THR A 416 24.65 -10.59 41.64
CA THR A 416 23.57 -11.58 41.56
C THR A 416 23.18 -11.83 40.13
N TYR A 417 23.08 -13.09 39.74
CA TYR A 417 22.59 -13.55 38.46
C TYR A 417 21.32 -14.38 38.65
N THR A 418 20.24 -13.94 38.03
CA THR A 418 18.94 -14.65 38.12
C THR A 418 18.51 -15.10 36.74
N LYS A 419 18.44 -16.40 36.54
CA LYS A 419 17.91 -16.97 35.30
C LYS A 419 16.42 -16.73 35.21
N LEU A 420 15.96 -16.16 34.09
CA LEU A 420 14.56 -15.80 33.85
C LEU A 420 13.86 -16.84 32.98
N ARG A 421 14.59 -17.47 32.08
CA ARG A 421 14.08 -18.44 31.12
C ARG A 421 15.13 -19.54 30.90
N GLU A 422 14.65 -20.78 30.78
CA GLU A 422 15.48 -21.91 30.41
C GLU A 422 15.57 -22.06 28.88
N GLU A 423 16.72 -22.51 28.40
CA GLU A 423 16.86 -22.89 27.00
C GLU A 423 16.11 -24.20 26.73
N SER A 424 15.41 -24.30 25.62
CA SER A 424 14.82 -25.54 25.16
C SER A 424 15.64 -26.18 24.03
N ASP A 425 15.53 -27.49 23.84
CA ASP A 425 15.99 -28.13 22.62
C ASP A 425 15.23 -27.59 21.39
N TYR A 426 15.84 -27.76 20.21
CA TYR A 426 15.17 -27.46 18.97
C TYR A 426 13.96 -28.37 18.75
N THR A 427 12.87 -27.79 18.34
CA THR A 427 11.64 -28.47 17.94
C THR A 427 11.33 -28.14 16.48
N PHE A 428 11.07 -29.16 15.68
CA PHE A 428 10.63 -28.96 14.29
C PHE A 428 9.19 -28.46 14.28
N ASP A 429 9.00 -27.24 13.74
CA ASP A 429 7.68 -26.65 13.52
C ASP A 429 7.30 -26.73 12.04
N THR A 430 6.07 -27.13 11.78
CA THR A 430 5.54 -27.24 10.42
C THR A 430 4.06 -26.94 10.38
N SER A 431 3.65 -26.10 9.44
CA SER A 431 2.24 -25.73 9.28
C SER A 431 1.88 -25.31 7.85
N LEU A 432 0.69 -25.70 7.42
CA LEU A 432 0.05 -25.10 6.24
C LEU A 432 -0.51 -23.74 6.65
N LYS A 433 -0.01 -22.66 6.05
CA LYS A 433 -0.46 -21.29 6.35
C LYS A 433 -1.68 -20.89 5.56
N THR A 434 -1.69 -21.22 4.27
CA THR A 434 -2.78 -20.84 3.37
C THR A 434 -2.87 -21.84 2.22
N MET A 435 -4.06 -22.18 1.80
CA MET A 435 -4.33 -22.93 0.58
C MET A 435 -5.64 -22.45 -0.01
N ASN A 436 -5.56 -21.83 -1.18
CA ASN A 436 -6.71 -21.26 -1.87
C ASN A 436 -6.76 -21.73 -3.32
N SER A 437 -7.96 -21.82 -3.86
CA SER A 437 -8.21 -22.06 -5.28
C SER A 437 -9.24 -21.08 -5.83
N HIS A 438 -9.08 -20.75 -7.10
CA HIS A 438 -9.94 -19.81 -7.81
C HIS A 438 -10.29 -20.39 -9.17
N PHE A 439 -11.55 -20.54 -9.43
CA PHE A 439 -12.09 -20.97 -10.71
C PHE A 439 -12.87 -19.83 -11.37
N ASN A 440 -12.58 -19.56 -12.63
CA ASN A 440 -13.24 -18.56 -13.42
C ASN A 440 -13.71 -19.16 -14.75
N PHE A 441 -14.91 -18.82 -15.15
CA PHE A 441 -15.49 -19.16 -16.44
C PHE A 441 -16.18 -17.94 -17.05
N SER A 442 -15.96 -17.69 -18.35
CA SER A 442 -16.77 -16.71 -19.06
C SER A 442 -17.06 -17.14 -20.51
N ALA A 443 -18.21 -16.74 -20.99
CA ALA A 443 -18.61 -16.91 -22.38
C ALA A 443 -19.18 -15.59 -22.89
N GLN A 444 -18.69 -15.14 -24.05
CA GLN A 444 -19.12 -13.88 -24.64
C GLN A 444 -19.33 -14.00 -26.16
N THR A 445 -20.25 -13.22 -26.67
CA THR A 445 -20.44 -12.99 -28.09
C THR A 445 -20.15 -11.54 -28.39
N ASN A 446 -19.38 -11.31 -29.45
CA ASN A 446 -19.02 -9.96 -29.92
C ASN A 446 -19.56 -9.80 -31.35
N TYR A 447 -20.18 -8.66 -31.62
CA TYR A 447 -20.62 -8.23 -32.94
C TYR A 447 -19.92 -6.94 -33.27
N ASP A 448 -19.08 -6.95 -34.30
CA ASP A 448 -18.31 -5.80 -34.77
C ASP A 448 -18.62 -5.56 -36.25
N ARG A 449 -19.18 -4.39 -36.55
CA ARG A 449 -19.57 -4.07 -37.91
C ARG A 449 -19.50 -2.59 -38.21
N SER A 450 -18.96 -2.29 -39.39
CA SER A 450 -19.01 -0.95 -39.99
C SER A 450 -19.87 -0.94 -41.25
N TRP A 451 -20.67 0.09 -41.41
CA TRP A 451 -21.47 0.32 -42.62
C TRP A 451 -21.58 1.84 -42.91
N GLY A 452 -21.03 2.25 -44.03
CA GLY A 452 -20.91 3.65 -44.37
C GLY A 452 -20.13 4.42 -43.29
N GLU A 453 -20.75 5.43 -42.69
CA GLU A 453 -20.13 6.25 -41.63
C GLU A 453 -20.42 5.72 -40.20
N HIS A 454 -21.08 4.57 -40.08
CA HIS A 454 -21.49 3.97 -38.83
C HIS A 454 -20.58 2.81 -38.45
N LYS A 455 -20.17 2.75 -37.18
CA LYS A 455 -19.48 1.61 -36.57
C LYS A 455 -20.28 1.19 -35.33
N LEU A 456 -20.52 -0.10 -35.18
CA LEU A 456 -21.15 -0.68 -34.00
C LEU A 456 -20.33 -1.87 -33.51
N ASN A 457 -19.97 -1.82 -32.25
CA ASN A 457 -19.47 -2.98 -31.50
C ASN A 457 -20.47 -3.30 -30.38
N ALA A 458 -20.91 -4.56 -30.28
CA ALA A 458 -21.82 -4.99 -29.24
C ALA A 458 -21.32 -6.30 -28.62
N THR A 459 -21.39 -6.40 -27.30
CA THR A 459 -20.93 -7.56 -26.53
C THR A 459 -22.03 -8.02 -25.60
N LEU A 460 -22.29 -9.32 -25.58
CA LEU A 460 -23.07 -10.00 -24.55
C LEU A 460 -22.16 -11.00 -23.86
N LEU A 461 -22.01 -10.88 -22.56
CA LEU A 461 -21.09 -11.67 -21.71
C LEU A 461 -21.87 -12.32 -20.57
N TYR A 462 -21.55 -13.59 -20.31
CA TYR A 462 -21.83 -14.27 -19.04
C TYR A 462 -20.51 -14.61 -18.37
N SER A 463 -20.37 -14.36 -17.06
CA SER A 463 -19.21 -14.79 -16.28
C SER A 463 -19.58 -15.37 -14.93
N MET A 464 -18.77 -16.29 -14.48
CA MET A 464 -18.84 -16.91 -13.17
C MET A 464 -17.45 -16.98 -12.57
N ASP A 465 -17.33 -16.59 -11.31
CA ASP A 465 -16.11 -16.54 -10.56
C ASP A 465 -16.33 -17.20 -9.20
N LYS A 466 -15.44 -18.11 -8.78
CA LYS A 466 -15.56 -18.84 -7.53
C LYS A 466 -14.22 -19.01 -6.85
N LYS A 467 -14.09 -18.42 -5.66
CA LYS A 467 -12.93 -18.56 -4.77
C LYS A 467 -13.26 -19.47 -3.60
N ILE A 468 -12.33 -20.33 -3.25
CA ILE A 468 -12.40 -21.20 -2.09
C ILE A 468 -11.15 -20.95 -1.26
N GLY A 469 -11.33 -20.35 -0.07
CA GLY A 469 -10.26 -20.16 0.90
C GLY A 469 -10.04 -21.39 1.76
N GLN A 470 -8.97 -21.39 2.51
CA GLN A 470 -8.68 -22.41 3.52
C GLN A 470 -9.84 -22.49 4.53
N GLY A 471 -10.33 -23.69 4.73
CA GLY A 471 -11.58 -23.91 5.45
C GLY A 471 -12.75 -24.00 4.48
N GLN A 472 -13.39 -25.14 4.43
CA GLN A 472 -14.35 -25.55 3.38
C GLN A 472 -15.61 -24.66 3.26
N ASN A 473 -15.91 -23.82 4.27
CA ASN A 473 -17.09 -22.97 4.29
C ASN A 473 -16.86 -21.55 3.73
N ASN A 474 -15.61 -21.16 3.49
CA ASN A 474 -15.27 -19.85 2.95
C ASN A 474 -15.32 -19.90 1.41
N LYS A 475 -16.51 -19.79 0.86
CA LYS A 475 -16.75 -19.74 -0.60
C LYS A 475 -17.27 -18.37 -0.97
N TYR A 476 -16.56 -17.72 -1.89
CA TYR A 476 -16.99 -16.48 -2.51
C TYR A 476 -17.31 -16.77 -3.98
N ALA A 477 -18.52 -16.47 -4.40
CA ALA A 477 -18.94 -16.67 -5.80
C ALA A 477 -19.63 -15.43 -6.33
N PHE A 478 -19.24 -15.04 -7.55
CA PHE A 478 -19.83 -13.93 -8.29
C PHE A 478 -20.35 -14.44 -9.63
N MET A 479 -21.41 -13.83 -10.13
CA MET A 479 -21.99 -14.10 -11.45
C MET A 479 -22.37 -12.78 -12.09
N ASP A 480 -22.04 -12.62 -13.39
CA ASP A 480 -22.39 -11.43 -14.15
C ASP A 480 -23.02 -11.81 -15.48
N VAL A 481 -24.04 -11.07 -15.87
CA VAL A 481 -24.57 -11.02 -17.23
C VAL A 481 -24.46 -9.58 -17.70
N VAL A 482 -23.67 -9.34 -18.73
CA VAL A 482 -23.34 -7.98 -19.20
C VAL A 482 -23.71 -7.81 -20.66
N ALA A 483 -24.45 -6.77 -20.98
CA ALA A 483 -24.68 -6.29 -22.34
C ALA A 483 -23.98 -4.93 -22.49
N GLN A 484 -23.15 -4.79 -23.54
CA GLN A 484 -22.44 -3.54 -23.83
C GLN A 484 -22.57 -3.22 -25.32
N GLY A 485 -22.74 -1.95 -25.64
CA GLY A 485 -22.76 -1.41 -26.99
C GLY A 485 -21.89 -0.17 -27.10
N HIS A 486 -21.06 -0.13 -28.12
CA HIS A 486 -20.25 1.01 -28.52
C HIS A 486 -20.61 1.40 -29.95
N TYR A 487 -21.02 2.63 -30.14
CA TYR A 487 -21.42 3.15 -31.44
C TYR A 487 -20.68 4.42 -31.78
N THR A 488 -20.11 4.46 -33.00
CA THR A 488 -19.42 5.65 -33.51
C THR A 488 -20.07 6.08 -34.83
N TYR A 489 -20.36 7.37 -34.96
CA TYR A 489 -20.89 7.99 -36.17
C TYR A 489 -19.90 9.03 -36.72
N LYS A 490 -19.53 8.86 -37.99
CA LYS A 490 -18.60 9.73 -38.74
C LYS A 490 -17.21 9.86 -38.10
N ASN A 491 -16.81 8.94 -37.23
CA ASN A 491 -15.62 9.06 -36.37
C ASN A 491 -15.60 10.35 -35.52
N ARG A 492 -16.78 10.95 -35.26
CA ARG A 492 -16.94 12.23 -34.53
C ARG A 492 -17.75 12.06 -33.26
N TYR A 493 -18.85 11.32 -33.31
CA TYR A 493 -19.80 11.14 -32.21
C TYR A 493 -19.76 9.71 -31.74
N ILE A 494 -19.57 9.55 -30.45
CA ILE A 494 -19.39 8.28 -29.79
C ILE A 494 -20.49 8.13 -28.75
N LEU A 495 -21.07 6.95 -28.65
CA LEU A 495 -22.05 6.58 -27.65
C LEU A 495 -21.74 5.19 -27.11
N ASP A 496 -21.54 5.08 -25.78
CA ASP A 496 -21.39 3.85 -25.06
C ASP A 496 -22.62 3.58 -24.21
N PHE A 497 -23.03 2.33 -24.13
CA PHE A 497 -24.05 1.85 -23.25
C PHE A 497 -23.61 0.53 -22.64
N ALA A 498 -23.78 0.35 -21.31
CA ALA A 498 -23.63 -0.94 -20.66
C ALA A 498 -24.73 -1.19 -19.64
N LEU A 499 -25.13 -2.45 -19.54
CA LEU A 499 -26.05 -2.94 -18.53
C LEU A 499 -25.53 -4.25 -17.98
N SER A 500 -25.25 -4.28 -16.68
CA SER A 500 -24.80 -5.48 -15.98
C SER A 500 -25.83 -5.91 -14.94
N GLY A 501 -26.24 -7.19 -15.00
CA GLY A 501 -26.86 -7.89 -13.89
C GLY A 501 -25.80 -8.70 -13.17
N SER A 502 -25.54 -8.42 -11.90
CA SER A 502 -24.43 -9.00 -11.14
C SER A 502 -24.90 -9.53 -9.79
N ALA A 503 -24.37 -10.68 -9.38
CA ALA A 503 -24.74 -11.33 -8.12
C ALA A 503 -23.54 -11.75 -7.30
N SER A 504 -23.69 -11.73 -5.97
CA SER A 504 -22.69 -12.19 -5.00
C SER A 504 -23.26 -13.17 -4.00
N SER A 505 -22.52 -14.25 -3.71
CA SER A 505 -22.89 -15.24 -2.70
C SER A 505 -22.79 -14.75 -1.26
N VAL A 506 -22.08 -13.65 -1.00
CA VAL A 506 -21.91 -13.07 0.35
C VAL A 506 -23.17 -12.37 0.83
N LEU A 507 -24.06 -12.00 -0.10
CA LEU A 507 -25.34 -11.35 0.19
C LEU A 507 -26.43 -12.37 0.57
N GLU A 508 -27.41 -11.89 1.29
CA GLU A 508 -28.55 -12.68 1.70
C GLU A 508 -29.33 -13.23 0.48
N PRO A 509 -29.81 -14.49 0.53
CA PRO A 509 -30.73 -15.01 -0.49
C PRO A 509 -31.93 -14.09 -0.68
N GLY A 510 -32.19 -13.65 -1.92
CA GLY A 510 -33.19 -12.62 -2.22
C GLY A 510 -32.58 -11.27 -2.58
N ASN A 511 -31.48 -10.87 -1.97
CA ASN A 511 -30.79 -9.60 -2.22
C ASN A 511 -29.49 -9.74 -3.03
N ARG A 512 -29.21 -10.93 -3.59
CA ARG A 512 -27.93 -11.24 -4.25
C ARG A 512 -27.69 -10.52 -5.55
N TRP A 513 -28.76 -10.16 -6.28
CA TRP A 513 -28.68 -9.57 -7.60
C TRP A 513 -28.78 -8.05 -7.57
N GLY A 514 -27.89 -7.39 -8.30
CA GLY A 514 -27.90 -5.96 -8.56
C GLY A 514 -27.89 -5.66 -10.06
N ILE A 515 -28.41 -4.49 -10.44
CA ILE A 515 -28.44 -3.99 -11.83
C ILE A 515 -27.63 -2.72 -11.91
N PHE A 516 -26.69 -2.67 -12.86
CA PHE A 516 -25.67 -1.63 -12.98
C PHE A 516 -25.67 -1.07 -14.41
N PRO A 517 -26.50 -0.04 -14.69
CA PRO A 517 -26.51 0.64 -15.99
C PRO A 517 -25.42 1.69 -16.08
N SER A 518 -24.92 1.93 -17.30
CA SER A 518 -24.08 3.09 -17.60
C SER A 518 -24.30 3.59 -19.02
N ILE A 519 -24.04 4.87 -19.22
CA ILE A 519 -24.01 5.55 -20.50
C ILE A 519 -22.78 6.43 -20.59
N GLY A 520 -22.14 6.45 -21.75
CA GLY A 520 -21.02 7.33 -22.08
C GLY A 520 -21.26 8.02 -23.41
N ALA A 521 -20.82 9.25 -23.55
CA ALA A 521 -20.88 10.02 -24.78
C ALA A 521 -19.53 10.70 -25.05
N GLY A 522 -19.12 10.74 -26.30
CA GLY A 522 -17.92 11.40 -26.76
C GLY A 522 -18.14 12.23 -28.02
N TRP A 523 -17.46 13.38 -28.11
CA TRP A 523 -17.47 14.24 -29.28
C TRP A 523 -16.04 14.62 -29.68
N ILE A 524 -15.59 14.15 -30.84
CA ILE A 524 -14.27 14.44 -31.35
C ILE A 524 -14.34 15.74 -32.16
N LEU A 525 -14.09 16.86 -31.47
CA LEU A 525 -14.16 18.20 -32.01
C LEU A 525 -13.13 18.46 -33.11
N SER A 526 -11.94 17.84 -33.00
CA SER A 526 -10.88 17.97 -33.99
C SER A 526 -11.21 17.38 -35.38
N GLU A 527 -12.23 16.52 -35.47
CA GLU A 527 -12.73 16.00 -36.74
C GLU A 527 -13.83 16.87 -37.40
N GLU A 528 -14.29 17.91 -36.71
CA GLU A 528 -15.23 18.88 -37.27
C GLU A 528 -14.53 19.80 -38.27
N ASP A 529 -15.19 20.05 -39.41
CA ASP A 529 -14.59 20.79 -40.56
C ASP A 529 -14.15 22.21 -40.17
N TRP A 530 -14.80 22.83 -39.18
CA TRP A 530 -14.48 24.17 -38.68
C TRP A 530 -13.31 24.23 -37.69
N LEU A 531 -12.86 23.11 -37.13
CA LEU A 531 -11.74 23.04 -36.16
C LEU A 531 -10.57 22.20 -36.66
N LYS A 532 -10.71 21.53 -37.79
CA LYS A 532 -9.69 20.62 -38.34
C LYS A 532 -8.40 21.38 -38.67
N SER A 533 -7.29 20.91 -38.06
CA SER A 533 -5.96 21.53 -38.21
C SER A 533 -4.87 20.50 -38.06
N ASP A 534 -3.80 20.64 -38.86
CA ASP A 534 -2.62 19.75 -38.75
C ASP A 534 -1.89 19.82 -37.41
N ASN A 535 -2.07 20.93 -36.71
CA ASN A 535 -1.49 21.15 -35.37
C ASN A 535 -2.36 20.61 -34.22
N LEU A 536 -3.62 20.28 -34.48
CA LEU A 536 -4.57 19.74 -33.50
C LEU A 536 -4.90 18.29 -33.86
N ASN A 537 -4.17 17.36 -33.28
CA ASN A 537 -4.29 15.93 -33.61
C ASN A 537 -5.53 15.28 -32.99
N LEU A 538 -5.93 15.74 -31.80
CA LEU A 538 -7.14 15.31 -31.09
C LEU A 538 -7.61 16.42 -30.18
N LEU A 539 -8.90 16.75 -30.26
CA LEU A 539 -9.63 17.43 -29.20
C LEU A 539 -10.95 16.67 -29.04
N LYS A 540 -11.11 16.00 -27.91
CA LYS A 540 -12.28 15.19 -27.61
C LYS A 540 -12.88 15.61 -26.28
N LEU A 541 -14.18 15.82 -26.26
CA LEU A 541 -14.98 15.95 -25.05
C LEU A 541 -15.67 14.62 -24.77
N ARG A 542 -15.71 14.22 -23.51
CA ARG A 542 -16.40 12.99 -23.09
C ARG A 542 -17.10 13.18 -21.76
N ALA A 543 -18.20 12.46 -21.61
CA ALA A 543 -18.95 12.39 -20.36
C ALA A 543 -19.50 10.98 -20.17
N SER A 544 -19.52 10.52 -18.94
CA SER A 544 -20.13 9.23 -18.58
C SER A 544 -20.88 9.34 -17.26
N TYR A 545 -21.98 8.58 -17.15
CA TYR A 545 -22.74 8.41 -15.93
C TYR A 545 -23.18 6.96 -15.81
N GLY A 546 -23.20 6.43 -14.59
CA GLY A 546 -23.72 5.09 -14.32
C GLY A 546 -23.53 4.64 -12.89
N ILE A 547 -23.89 3.39 -12.64
CA ILE A 547 -23.86 2.78 -11.32
C ILE A 547 -22.87 1.62 -11.33
N ALA A 548 -22.03 1.55 -10.29
CA ALA A 548 -21.17 0.39 -9.99
C ALA A 548 -21.40 -0.04 -8.54
N GLY A 549 -21.26 -1.32 -8.24
CA GLY A 549 -21.51 -1.87 -6.92
C GLY A 549 -20.27 -2.36 -6.20
N ARG A 550 -20.40 -2.55 -4.86
CA ARG A 550 -19.44 -3.27 -4.04
C ARG A 550 -20.15 -4.23 -3.09
N ALA A 551 -19.76 -5.49 -3.11
CA ALA A 551 -20.21 -6.53 -2.18
C ALA A 551 -19.02 -7.40 -1.72
N ASP A 552 -17.88 -6.77 -1.46
CA ASP A 552 -16.69 -7.41 -0.87
C ASP A 552 -16.81 -7.32 0.65
N PHE A 553 -17.69 -8.14 1.20
CA PHE A 553 -17.94 -8.26 2.64
C PHE A 553 -17.53 -9.63 3.16
N ASP A 554 -17.40 -9.75 4.47
CA ASP A 554 -17.22 -11.04 5.11
C ASP A 554 -18.36 -12.01 4.78
N ALA A 555 -18.01 -13.27 4.55
CA ALA A 555 -19.03 -14.29 4.27
C ALA A 555 -19.96 -14.49 5.47
N ASN A 556 -21.23 -14.71 5.17
CA ASN A 556 -22.27 -15.05 6.15
C ASN A 556 -22.61 -13.95 7.16
N LEU A 557 -22.39 -12.66 6.86
CA LEU A 557 -22.84 -11.55 7.72
C LEU A 557 -24.35 -11.57 8.00
N TYR A 558 -25.14 -12.10 7.09
CA TYR A 558 -26.60 -12.30 7.22
C TYR A 558 -26.99 -13.51 8.08
N LYS A 559 -26.03 -14.11 8.82
CA LYS A 559 -26.27 -15.25 9.74
C LYS A 559 -25.82 -14.93 11.14
N TYR A 560 -26.51 -15.47 12.12
CA TYR A 560 -26.04 -15.47 13.49
C TYR A 560 -24.74 -16.27 13.62
N TYR A 561 -23.84 -15.79 14.47
CA TYR A 561 -22.61 -16.47 14.77
C TYR A 561 -22.44 -16.69 16.27
N PHE A 562 -22.32 -17.97 16.64
CA PHE A 562 -22.04 -18.41 17.99
C PHE A 562 -20.64 -18.98 18.08
N GLY A 563 -19.89 -18.64 19.12
CA GLY A 563 -18.53 -19.12 19.35
C GLY A 563 -18.24 -19.34 20.84
N SER A 564 -17.00 -19.67 21.17
CA SER A 564 -16.58 -19.88 22.56
C SER A 564 -16.73 -18.60 23.36
N GLY A 565 -17.49 -18.65 24.43
CA GLY A 565 -17.66 -17.58 25.41
C GLY A 565 -16.65 -17.67 26.56
N ASN A 566 -16.86 -16.87 27.59
CA ASN A 566 -16.06 -16.93 28.80
C ASN A 566 -16.14 -18.31 29.44
N SER A 567 -15.01 -18.77 29.99
CA SER A 567 -14.96 -20.01 30.73
C SER A 567 -15.55 -19.83 32.10
N TYR A 568 -16.28 -20.83 32.55
CA TYR A 568 -16.77 -20.95 33.91
C TYR A 568 -15.95 -21.99 34.68
N TYR A 569 -15.70 -21.73 35.94
CA TYR A 569 -14.96 -22.63 36.81
C TYR A 569 -15.92 -23.28 37.78
N PHE A 570 -15.92 -24.62 37.76
CA PHE A 570 -16.75 -25.42 38.65
C PHE A 570 -15.87 -26.22 39.64
N LYS A 571 -16.36 -26.46 40.84
CA LYS A 571 -15.76 -27.22 41.94
C LYS A 571 -14.61 -26.47 42.64
N ASP A 572 -14.25 -27.01 43.84
CA ASP A 572 -13.17 -26.53 44.69
C ASP A 572 -11.78 -26.60 44.04
N THR A 573 -11.56 -27.54 43.11
CA THR A 573 -10.46 -27.53 42.14
C THR A 573 -11.01 -26.96 40.83
N PRO A 574 -10.58 -25.75 40.45
CA PRO A 574 -11.17 -25.05 39.33
C PRO A 574 -11.03 -25.85 38.01
N THR A 575 -12.12 -26.39 37.53
CA THR A 575 -12.17 -27.01 36.20
C THR A 575 -12.83 -26.01 35.25
N SER A 576 -12.06 -25.53 34.32
CA SER A 576 -12.54 -24.58 33.29
C SER A 576 -13.49 -25.28 32.31
N GLN A 577 -14.67 -24.75 32.12
CA GLN A 577 -15.60 -25.15 31.06
C GLN A 577 -15.85 -23.94 30.17
N SER A 578 -15.58 -24.09 28.86
CA SER A 578 -15.87 -23.06 27.87
C SER A 578 -17.37 -22.88 27.72
N GLY A 579 -17.84 -21.63 27.89
CA GLY A 579 -19.20 -21.25 27.56
C GLY A 579 -19.40 -21.06 26.05
N MET A 580 -20.64 -20.95 25.62
CA MET A 580 -21.01 -20.46 24.31
C MET A 580 -21.49 -19.01 24.41
N LYS A 581 -21.10 -18.17 23.46
CA LYS A 581 -21.54 -16.78 23.35
C LYS A 581 -22.00 -16.49 21.94
N GLU A 582 -23.05 -15.71 21.79
CA GLU A 582 -23.41 -15.08 20.54
C GLU A 582 -22.44 -13.94 20.28
N TYR A 583 -21.67 -14.05 19.19
CA TYR A 583 -20.67 -13.06 18.82
C TYR A 583 -21.22 -12.01 17.87
N ARG A 584 -22.18 -12.40 17.02
CA ARG A 584 -22.72 -11.54 15.99
C ARG A 584 -24.19 -11.83 15.74
N ILE A 585 -24.99 -10.79 15.79
CA ILE A 585 -26.35 -10.77 15.30
C ILE A 585 -26.31 -10.70 13.77
N ALA A 586 -27.24 -11.41 13.11
CA ALA A 586 -27.37 -11.36 11.67
C ALA A 586 -27.66 -9.93 11.17
N VAL A 587 -27.03 -9.54 10.07
CA VAL A 587 -27.38 -8.31 9.34
C VAL A 587 -28.61 -8.61 8.50
N ASP A 588 -29.76 -8.06 8.90
CA ASP A 588 -31.02 -8.21 8.17
C ASP A 588 -31.02 -7.34 6.92
N GLY A 589 -31.49 -7.87 5.80
CA GLY A 589 -31.55 -7.13 4.53
C GLY A 589 -30.21 -6.77 3.91
N LEU A 590 -29.12 -7.46 4.26
CA LEU A 590 -27.78 -7.18 3.74
C LEU A 590 -27.78 -7.03 2.22
N THR A 591 -27.36 -5.86 1.73
CA THR A 591 -27.26 -5.51 0.32
C THR A 591 -25.89 -4.96 -0.04
N TYR A 592 -25.65 -4.69 -1.32
CA TYR A 592 -24.41 -4.15 -1.85
C TYR A 592 -24.39 -2.62 -1.81
N GLU A 593 -23.19 -2.02 -1.65
CA GLU A 593 -22.99 -0.58 -1.83
C GLU A 593 -23.24 -0.19 -3.29
N LYS A 594 -23.85 0.97 -3.52
CA LYS A 594 -24.13 1.55 -4.84
C LYS A 594 -23.38 2.86 -5.01
N SER A 595 -22.56 2.94 -6.05
CA SER A 595 -21.74 4.10 -6.39
C SER A 595 -22.26 4.71 -7.69
N HIS A 596 -22.90 5.88 -7.60
CA HIS A 596 -23.38 6.68 -8.71
C HIS A 596 -22.27 7.60 -9.19
N LYS A 597 -21.65 7.30 -10.34
CA LYS A 597 -20.46 7.97 -10.83
C LYS A 597 -20.78 8.84 -12.04
N LEU A 598 -20.42 10.11 -11.93
CA LEU A 598 -20.40 11.07 -13.03
C LEU A 598 -18.94 11.42 -13.36
N ASN A 599 -18.56 11.39 -14.62
CA ASN A 599 -17.26 11.83 -15.10
C ASN A 599 -17.43 12.72 -16.33
N VAL A 600 -16.69 13.83 -16.37
CA VAL A 600 -16.58 14.71 -17.55
C VAL A 600 -15.10 14.90 -17.85
N GLY A 601 -14.68 14.70 -19.08
CA GLY A 601 -13.27 14.75 -19.45
C GLY A 601 -13.01 15.43 -20.78
N VAL A 602 -11.78 15.88 -20.92
CA VAL A 602 -11.21 16.46 -22.13
C VAL A 602 -9.90 15.77 -22.45
N ASP A 603 -9.75 15.28 -23.68
CA ASP A 603 -8.48 14.74 -24.21
C ASP A 603 -8.00 15.66 -25.33
N LEU A 604 -6.79 16.17 -25.19
CA LEU A 604 -6.12 17.03 -26.16
C LEU A 604 -4.79 16.41 -26.60
N MET A 605 -4.59 16.32 -27.92
CA MET A 605 -3.28 16.05 -28.51
C MET A 605 -2.96 17.12 -29.55
N ALA A 606 -1.79 17.72 -29.42
CA ALA A 606 -1.41 18.84 -30.29
C ALA A 606 0.05 18.73 -30.74
N TRP A 607 0.33 19.20 -31.95
CA TRP A 607 1.67 19.23 -32.58
C TRP A 607 2.35 17.87 -32.69
N ASN A 608 1.64 16.75 -32.55
CA ASN A 608 2.22 15.42 -32.35
C ASN A 608 3.21 15.36 -31.17
N LYS A 609 3.07 16.22 -30.18
CA LYS A 609 4.03 16.48 -29.11
C LYS A 609 3.38 16.48 -27.74
N LEU A 610 2.32 17.22 -27.58
CA LEU A 610 1.59 17.39 -26.33
C LEU A 610 0.44 16.39 -26.26
N SER A 611 0.34 15.69 -25.15
CA SER A 611 -0.85 14.97 -24.73
C SER A 611 -1.32 15.54 -23.38
N LEU A 612 -2.58 15.95 -23.29
CA LEU A 612 -3.20 16.46 -22.07
C LEU A 612 -4.55 15.77 -21.89
N THR A 613 -4.77 15.23 -20.71
CA THR A 613 -6.06 14.67 -20.28
C THR A 613 -6.48 15.33 -18.98
N VAL A 614 -7.72 15.78 -18.92
CA VAL A 614 -8.34 16.37 -17.71
C VAL A 614 -9.67 15.69 -17.47
N ASP A 615 -9.88 15.17 -16.28
CA ASP A 615 -11.13 14.56 -15.81
C ASP A 615 -11.62 15.23 -14.55
N GLY A 616 -12.87 15.68 -14.53
CA GLY A 616 -13.60 16.03 -13.32
C GLY A 616 -14.61 14.94 -12.99
N TYR A 617 -14.75 14.58 -11.73
CA TYR A 617 -15.66 13.51 -11.33
C TYR A 617 -16.41 13.79 -10.03
N TYR A 618 -17.56 13.11 -9.90
CA TYR A 618 -18.39 13.08 -8.70
C TYR A 618 -18.92 11.64 -8.51
N ASP A 619 -18.79 11.10 -7.29
CA ASP A 619 -19.28 9.78 -6.89
C ASP A 619 -20.19 9.95 -5.67
N HIS A 620 -21.45 9.57 -5.80
CA HIS A 620 -22.41 9.49 -4.69
C HIS A 620 -22.62 8.02 -4.34
N ARG A 621 -22.08 7.58 -3.20
CA ARG A 621 -22.14 6.19 -2.75
C ARG A 621 -23.14 6.03 -1.63
N THR A 622 -24.10 5.12 -1.82
CA THR A 622 -25.18 4.79 -0.87
C THR A 622 -25.11 3.34 -0.44
N ASP A 623 -25.93 2.97 0.52
CA ASP A 623 -26.05 1.62 1.07
C ASP A 623 -24.69 1.10 1.62
N ILE A 624 -23.84 1.98 2.10
CA ILE A 624 -22.55 1.62 2.71
C ILE A 624 -22.83 0.91 4.02
N LEU A 625 -22.16 -0.23 4.21
CA LEU A 625 -22.27 -1.01 5.44
C LEU A 625 -21.54 -0.30 6.58
N VAL A 626 -22.28 0.17 7.57
CA VAL A 626 -21.79 0.94 8.73
C VAL A 626 -22.17 0.27 10.05
N ASP A 627 -21.47 0.62 11.13
CA ASP A 627 -21.79 0.17 12.48
C ASP A 627 -23.18 0.64 12.89
N GLY A 628 -24.00 -0.26 13.44
CA GLY A 628 -25.35 0.04 13.94
C GLY A 628 -25.36 0.67 15.35
N SER A 629 -24.21 0.82 16.02
CA SER A 629 -24.12 1.24 17.42
C SER A 629 -24.69 2.65 17.68
N GLY A 630 -24.65 3.56 16.70
CA GLY A 630 -25.26 4.88 16.81
C GLY A 630 -26.77 4.90 17.04
N ALA A 631 -27.47 3.81 16.64
CA ALA A 631 -28.92 3.68 16.80
C ALA A 631 -29.36 2.90 18.06
N ILE A 632 -28.45 2.18 18.72
CA ILE A 632 -28.79 1.27 19.83
C ILE A 632 -27.86 1.49 21.01
N SER A 633 -28.45 1.66 22.21
CA SER A 633 -27.69 1.87 23.46
C SER A 633 -26.76 0.68 23.77
N SER A 634 -25.55 0.96 24.28
CA SER A 634 -24.59 -0.03 24.80
C SER A 634 -25.14 -0.92 25.92
N VAL A 635 -26.23 -0.49 26.61
CA VAL A 635 -26.98 -1.28 27.59
C VAL A 635 -27.56 -2.57 26.99
N PHE A 636 -27.72 -2.62 25.68
CA PHE A 636 -28.13 -3.83 24.95
C PHE A 636 -27.21 -5.04 25.20
N GLY A 637 -25.93 -4.80 25.53
CA GLY A 637 -24.99 -5.81 25.98
C GLY A 637 -24.46 -6.77 24.90
N MET A 638 -24.76 -6.52 23.63
CA MET A 638 -24.31 -7.30 22.48
C MET A 638 -23.74 -6.39 21.41
N THR A 639 -22.92 -6.96 20.52
CA THR A 639 -22.46 -6.25 19.32
C THR A 639 -23.66 -5.98 18.41
N VAL A 640 -23.93 -4.71 18.17
CA VAL A 640 -25.04 -4.28 17.31
C VAL A 640 -24.75 -4.71 15.87
N PRO A 641 -25.75 -5.22 15.11
CA PRO A 641 -25.56 -5.58 13.71
C PRO A 641 -25.22 -4.34 12.86
N MET A 642 -24.35 -4.53 11.89
CA MET A 642 -24.08 -3.50 10.87
C MET A 642 -25.34 -3.23 10.04
N ARG A 643 -25.42 -2.06 9.40
CA ARG A 643 -26.56 -1.62 8.59
C ARG A 643 -26.07 -0.99 7.29
N ASN A 644 -26.81 -1.16 6.19
CA ASN A 644 -26.54 -0.52 4.91
C ASN A 644 -27.15 0.89 4.84
N ASP A 645 -26.79 1.76 5.78
CA ASP A 645 -27.35 3.11 5.93
C ASP A 645 -26.35 4.22 5.58
N GLY A 646 -25.06 3.90 5.35
CA GLY A 646 -24.01 4.88 5.12
C GLY A 646 -24.10 5.54 3.75
N ILE A 647 -23.78 6.84 3.69
CA ILE A 647 -23.71 7.64 2.46
C ILE A 647 -22.42 8.46 2.48
N ILE A 648 -21.63 8.37 1.40
CA ILE A 648 -20.40 9.14 1.21
C ILE A 648 -20.41 9.76 -0.18
N ASN A 649 -20.06 11.06 -0.26
CA ASN A 649 -19.77 11.74 -1.51
C ASN A 649 -18.26 11.80 -1.73
N SER A 650 -17.81 11.55 -2.96
CA SER A 650 -16.41 11.76 -3.35
C SER A 650 -16.35 12.57 -4.64
N TYR A 651 -15.42 13.53 -4.70
CA TYR A 651 -15.25 14.40 -5.86
C TYR A 651 -13.79 14.79 -6.05
N GLY A 652 -13.45 15.15 -7.28
CA GLY A 652 -12.10 15.56 -7.56
C GLY A 652 -11.80 15.79 -9.04
N VAL A 653 -10.51 15.96 -9.29
CA VAL A 653 -9.96 16.22 -10.63
C VAL A 653 -8.69 15.39 -10.83
N ASP A 654 -8.58 14.77 -12.00
CA ASP A 654 -7.35 14.12 -12.47
C ASP A 654 -6.82 14.88 -13.68
N VAL A 655 -5.54 15.17 -13.71
CA VAL A 655 -4.84 15.82 -14.81
C VAL A 655 -3.60 15.02 -15.17
N ALA A 656 -3.38 14.76 -16.46
CA ALA A 656 -2.11 14.24 -16.97
C ALA A 656 -1.66 15.04 -18.16
N ALA A 657 -0.38 15.39 -18.19
CA ALA A 657 0.23 16.09 -19.29
C ALA A 657 1.56 15.41 -19.64
N ASN A 658 1.76 15.10 -20.91
CA ASN A 658 3.01 14.55 -21.39
C ASN A 658 3.46 15.33 -22.63
N TRP A 659 4.74 15.54 -22.66
CA TRP A 659 5.40 16.24 -23.73
C TRP A 659 6.69 15.48 -24.11
N THR A 660 6.89 15.12 -25.39
CA THR A 660 8.07 14.42 -25.91
C THR A 660 8.55 15.03 -27.21
N ASP A 661 9.88 15.31 -27.39
CA ASP A 661 10.45 15.87 -28.61
C ASP A 661 11.89 15.39 -28.93
N HIS A 662 12.37 15.84 -30.08
CA HIS A 662 13.76 15.63 -30.47
C HIS A 662 14.32 16.87 -31.16
N ILE A 663 15.57 17.16 -30.90
CA ILE A 663 16.39 18.19 -31.59
C ILE A 663 17.61 17.48 -32.16
N GLY A 664 17.54 17.10 -33.41
CA GLY A 664 18.56 16.23 -34.02
C GLY A 664 18.60 14.87 -33.31
N ASP A 665 19.76 14.48 -32.78
CA ASP A 665 19.94 13.21 -32.02
C ASP A 665 19.56 13.33 -30.53
N PHE A 666 19.14 14.50 -30.06
CA PHE A 666 18.74 14.72 -28.68
C PHE A 666 17.22 14.59 -28.51
N THR A 667 16.78 13.57 -27.81
CA THR A 667 15.37 13.35 -27.44
C THR A 667 15.17 13.70 -25.97
N TYR A 668 14.04 14.34 -25.63
CA TYR A 668 13.68 14.61 -24.24
C TYR A 668 12.19 14.50 -24.03
N GLN A 669 11.80 14.16 -22.79
CA GLN A 669 10.44 14.02 -22.37
C GLN A 669 10.22 14.66 -20.99
N ILE A 670 9.05 15.28 -20.83
CA ILE A 670 8.57 15.80 -19.55
C ILE A 670 7.12 15.32 -19.42
N GLY A 671 6.84 14.61 -18.36
CA GLY A 671 5.50 14.14 -18.07
C GLY A 671 5.11 14.50 -16.64
N GLY A 672 3.83 14.62 -16.41
CA GLY A 672 3.31 14.83 -15.06
C GLY A 672 1.86 14.44 -14.94
N GLN A 673 1.49 14.04 -13.75
CA GLN A 673 0.11 13.80 -13.35
C GLN A 673 -0.18 14.50 -12.01
N PHE A 674 -1.42 14.91 -11.86
CA PHE A 674 -1.95 15.54 -10.64
C PHE A 674 -3.35 14.98 -10.41
N SER A 675 -3.65 14.61 -9.17
CA SER A 675 -4.97 14.15 -8.74
C SER A 675 -5.34 14.84 -7.44
N PHE A 676 -6.52 15.42 -7.42
CA PHE A 676 -7.18 15.88 -6.20
C PHE A 676 -8.39 15.01 -5.96
N ALA A 677 -8.52 14.42 -4.76
CA ALA A 677 -9.61 13.55 -4.37
C ALA A 677 -10.04 13.87 -2.94
N ARG A 678 -11.29 14.27 -2.75
CA ARG A 678 -11.88 14.50 -1.42
C ARG A 678 -13.15 13.70 -1.28
N ASN A 679 -13.35 13.12 -0.11
CA ASN A 679 -14.59 12.48 0.27
C ASN A 679 -15.21 13.21 1.47
N GLU A 680 -16.53 13.04 1.63
CA GLU A 680 -17.31 13.62 2.70
C GLU A 680 -18.38 12.61 3.15
N ILE A 681 -18.41 12.32 4.44
CA ILE A 681 -19.44 11.49 5.07
C ILE A 681 -20.73 12.31 5.14
N ILE A 682 -21.78 11.84 4.46
CA ILE A 682 -23.10 12.46 4.48
C ILE A 682 -23.98 11.81 5.54
N GLU A 683 -23.87 10.47 5.67
CA GLU A 683 -24.61 9.67 6.65
C GLU A 683 -23.76 8.47 7.07
N MET A 684 -23.67 8.17 8.36
CA MET A 684 -22.94 7.03 8.89
C MET A 684 -23.55 6.42 10.15
N ASN A 685 -24.79 6.70 10.44
CA ASN A 685 -25.48 6.24 11.66
C ASN A 685 -24.71 6.65 12.94
N GLU A 686 -24.28 7.91 13.00
CA GLU A 686 -23.46 8.45 14.08
C GLU A 686 -24.29 8.61 15.37
N GLU A 687 -23.67 8.30 16.51
CA GLU A 687 -24.24 8.64 17.82
C GLU A 687 -24.52 10.15 17.94
N TYR A 688 -25.54 10.51 18.71
CA TYR A 688 -25.84 11.91 18.97
C TYR A 688 -24.63 12.64 19.54
N ARG A 689 -24.22 13.73 18.90
CA ARG A 689 -23.18 14.64 19.34
C ARG A 689 -23.80 15.98 19.74
N PRO A 690 -23.53 16.49 20.97
CA PRO A 690 -24.14 17.74 21.44
C PRO A 690 -23.66 18.97 20.68
N TYR A 691 -22.50 18.91 20.05
CA TYR A 691 -21.90 20.02 19.31
C TYR A 691 -21.57 19.60 17.88
N ASP A 692 -21.77 20.50 16.89
CA ASP A 692 -21.56 20.20 15.48
C ASP A 692 -20.10 19.90 15.15
N TYR A 693 -19.13 20.51 15.83
CA TYR A 693 -17.70 20.26 15.60
C TYR A 693 -17.22 18.87 16.07
N LEU A 694 -18.02 18.16 16.85
CA LEU A 694 -17.74 16.78 17.26
C LEU A 694 -18.22 15.75 16.23
N LYS A 695 -19.07 16.15 15.29
CA LYS A 695 -19.64 15.22 14.31
C LYS A 695 -18.58 14.72 13.35
N ARG A 696 -18.64 13.44 13.02
CA ARG A 696 -17.87 12.83 11.93
C ARG A 696 -18.51 13.10 10.57
N THR A 697 -19.84 13.20 10.55
CA THR A 697 -20.64 13.63 9.39
C THR A 697 -20.23 15.04 8.97
N GLY A 698 -20.02 15.24 7.65
CA GLY A 698 -19.47 16.48 7.09
C GLY A 698 -17.94 16.48 6.97
N HIS A 699 -17.24 15.44 7.46
CA HIS A 699 -15.80 15.28 7.35
C HIS A 699 -15.41 14.08 6.46
N SER A 700 -14.14 14.02 6.11
CA SER A 700 -13.60 12.88 5.34
C SER A 700 -13.54 11.60 6.17
N VAL A 701 -13.69 10.45 5.51
CA VAL A 701 -13.32 9.16 6.10
C VAL A 701 -11.83 9.18 6.44
N GLY A 702 -11.48 8.89 7.69
CA GLY A 702 -10.09 8.99 8.16
C GLY A 702 -9.69 10.39 8.65
N GLN A 703 -10.66 11.31 8.85
CA GLN A 703 -10.39 12.59 9.51
C GLN A 703 -9.97 12.35 10.96
N ILE A 704 -8.84 12.94 11.36
CA ILE A 704 -8.33 12.90 12.73
C ILE A 704 -9.15 13.85 13.60
N PHE A 705 -9.53 13.41 14.79
CA PHE A 705 -10.16 14.23 15.81
C PHE A 705 -9.36 14.18 17.11
N GLY A 706 -9.20 15.33 17.75
CA GLY A 706 -8.42 15.43 18.97
C GLY A 706 -8.47 16.83 19.56
N TYR A 707 -7.64 17.07 20.57
CA TYR A 707 -7.61 18.33 21.31
C TYR A 707 -6.67 19.35 20.65
N GLU A 708 -7.10 20.62 20.61
CA GLU A 708 -6.25 21.73 20.14
C GLU A 708 -5.36 22.20 21.30
N VAL A 709 -4.04 22.13 21.11
CA VAL A 709 -3.04 22.53 22.12
C VAL A 709 -2.83 24.03 22.06
N GLU A 710 -2.97 24.73 23.21
CA GLU A 710 -2.64 26.14 23.36
C GLU A 710 -1.20 26.39 23.86
N GLY A 711 -0.58 25.38 24.48
CA GLY A 711 0.78 25.46 24.98
C GLY A 711 1.08 24.42 26.06
N ILE A 712 2.11 24.70 26.87
CA ILE A 712 2.54 23.85 27.99
C ILE A 712 2.44 24.68 29.26
N TYR A 713 1.90 24.08 30.34
CA TYR A 713 1.86 24.74 31.65
C TYR A 713 3.28 24.97 32.20
N GLN A 714 3.58 26.21 32.57
CA GLN A 714 4.93 26.57 33.04
C GLN A 714 5.09 26.45 34.56
N SER A 715 4.00 26.56 35.34
CA SER A 715 4.05 26.48 36.80
C SER A 715 2.75 25.99 37.41
N GLN A 716 2.81 25.56 38.67
CA GLN A 716 1.64 25.18 39.44
C GLN A 716 0.67 26.36 39.64
N GLU A 717 1.21 27.57 39.79
CA GLU A 717 0.41 28.79 39.93
C GLU A 717 -0.46 29.04 38.68
N GLU A 718 0.10 28.81 37.46
CA GLU A 718 -0.66 28.91 36.20
C GLU A 718 -1.83 27.91 36.18
N ILE A 719 -1.59 26.69 36.60
CA ILE A 719 -2.62 25.64 36.68
C ILE A 719 -3.73 26.04 37.65
N ASP A 720 -3.34 26.52 38.83
CA ASP A 720 -4.28 26.85 39.92
C ASP A 720 -5.11 28.10 39.57
N GLN A 721 -4.52 29.08 38.90
CA GLN A 721 -5.18 30.36 38.53
C GLN A 721 -5.99 30.24 37.22
N ARG A 722 -5.77 29.23 36.39
CA ARG A 722 -6.52 29.08 35.14
C ARG A 722 -7.98 28.73 35.44
N ASP A 723 -8.89 29.51 34.89
CA ASP A 723 -10.35 29.28 35.05
C ASP A 723 -10.80 27.97 34.41
N VAL A 724 -10.19 27.61 33.25
CA VAL A 724 -10.47 26.38 32.51
C VAL A 724 -9.72 25.21 33.16
N LYS A 725 -10.44 24.22 33.66
CA LYS A 725 -9.85 23.02 34.28
C LYS A 725 -9.85 21.82 33.38
N GLN A 726 -8.76 21.05 33.40
CA GLN A 726 -8.61 19.81 32.60
C GLN A 726 -9.03 18.60 33.41
N TYR A 727 -9.89 17.74 32.81
CA TYR A 727 -10.47 16.55 33.45
C TYR A 727 -10.07 15.24 32.79
N LEU A 728 -9.10 15.27 31.82
CA LEU A 728 -8.62 14.09 31.15
C LEU A 728 -7.72 13.25 32.08
N SER A 729 -6.81 13.92 32.81
CA SER A 729 -6.01 13.37 33.89
C SER A 729 -5.49 14.52 34.74
N ASP A 730 -4.91 14.23 35.91
CA ASP A 730 -4.26 15.23 36.75
C ASP A 730 -3.13 15.92 35.96
N VAL A 731 -3.10 17.26 35.98
CA VAL A 731 -2.11 18.08 35.29
C VAL A 731 -1.07 18.63 36.27
N ARG A 732 0.16 18.75 35.74
CA ARG A 732 1.32 19.28 36.46
C ARG A 732 2.11 20.24 35.53
N PRO A 733 3.01 21.07 36.05
CA PRO A 733 3.89 21.87 35.22
C PRO A 733 4.63 20.99 34.17
N GLY A 734 4.65 21.46 32.93
CA GLY A 734 5.14 20.70 31.78
C GLY A 734 4.12 19.87 31.02
N ASP A 735 2.88 19.78 31.48
CA ASP A 735 1.79 19.10 30.75
C ASP A 735 1.15 20.03 29.73
N LEU A 736 0.54 19.43 28.70
CA LEU A 736 -0.14 20.15 27.61
C LEU A 736 -1.39 20.88 28.13
N LYS A 737 -1.59 22.08 27.62
CA LYS A 737 -2.72 22.96 27.91
C LYS A 737 -3.62 23.00 26.67
N PHE A 738 -4.90 22.62 26.83
CA PHE A 738 -5.87 22.55 25.75
C PHE A 738 -6.84 23.72 25.73
N LYS A 739 -7.39 23.96 24.55
CA LYS A 739 -8.40 24.96 24.29
C LYS A 739 -9.79 24.43 24.65
N ASP A 740 -10.53 25.22 25.40
CA ASP A 740 -11.94 25.02 25.69
C ASP A 740 -12.76 25.41 24.46
N GLN A 741 -13.33 24.41 23.78
CA GLN A 741 -14.04 24.62 22.53
C GLN A 741 -15.50 25.02 22.72
N ASN A 742 -16.15 24.55 23.81
CA ASN A 742 -17.55 24.83 24.09
C ASN A 742 -17.77 25.99 25.06
N GLY A 743 -16.73 26.52 25.71
CA GLY A 743 -16.76 27.64 26.65
C GLY A 743 -17.32 27.32 28.02
N ASP A 744 -17.36 26.04 28.43
CA ASP A 744 -17.90 25.61 29.71
C ASP A 744 -16.88 25.61 30.85
N LYS A 745 -15.63 26.01 30.55
CA LYS A 745 -14.45 26.04 31.45
C LYS A 745 -13.95 24.68 31.90
N ARG A 746 -14.25 23.65 31.13
CA ARG A 746 -13.82 22.26 31.36
C ARG A 746 -13.18 21.74 30.10
N ILE A 747 -12.05 21.03 30.19
CA ILE A 747 -11.51 20.24 29.08
C ILE A 747 -11.89 18.80 29.32
N ASP A 748 -12.76 18.28 28.48
CA ASP A 748 -13.20 16.89 28.53
C ASP A 748 -13.45 16.33 27.11
N GLN A 749 -14.19 15.24 26.97
CA GLN A 749 -14.48 14.59 25.69
C GLN A 749 -15.21 15.50 24.67
N TYR A 750 -15.77 16.62 25.12
CA TYR A 750 -16.51 17.57 24.29
C TYR A 750 -15.64 18.66 23.67
N ASP A 751 -14.33 18.69 23.95
CA ASP A 751 -13.39 19.67 23.38
C ASP A 751 -12.58 19.13 22.21
N GLN A 752 -12.90 17.97 21.70
CA GLN A 752 -12.27 17.42 20.50
C GLN A 752 -12.78 18.12 19.25
N VAL A 753 -11.86 18.40 18.33
CA VAL A 753 -12.16 19.00 17.01
C VAL A 753 -11.45 18.24 15.90
N ALA A 754 -11.84 18.48 14.66
CA ALA A 754 -11.12 17.95 13.51
C ALA A 754 -9.72 18.57 13.43
N LEU A 755 -8.68 17.75 13.34
CA LEU A 755 -7.28 18.14 13.27
C LEU A 755 -6.67 17.69 11.93
N GLY A 756 -5.89 18.57 11.30
CA GLY A 756 -5.17 18.24 10.07
C GLY A 756 -6.08 17.78 8.93
N TYR A 757 -5.53 16.85 8.14
CA TYR A 757 -6.18 16.25 6.98
C TYR A 757 -6.43 14.76 7.21
N ASN A 758 -6.89 14.07 6.18
CA ASN A 758 -7.11 12.63 6.17
C ASN A 758 -5.82 11.85 6.48
N GLU A 759 -5.91 10.88 7.40
CA GLU A 759 -4.80 10.02 7.81
C GLU A 759 -4.62 8.81 6.89
N THR A 760 -5.68 8.34 6.23
CA THR A 760 -5.67 7.12 5.44
C THR A 760 -5.09 7.34 4.04
N CYS A 761 -5.48 8.45 3.40
CA CYS A 761 -5.17 8.70 2.01
C CYS A 761 -5.00 10.21 1.74
N PRO A 762 -3.92 10.68 1.08
CA PRO A 762 -3.74 12.09 0.78
C PRO A 762 -4.83 12.59 -0.17
N GLU A 763 -5.31 13.82 0.02
CA GLU A 763 -6.26 14.45 -0.91
C GLU A 763 -5.59 14.88 -2.21
N ILE A 764 -4.32 15.26 -2.16
CA ILE A 764 -3.52 15.67 -3.32
C ILE A 764 -2.43 14.62 -3.53
N TYR A 765 -2.38 14.04 -4.72
CA TYR A 765 -1.36 13.11 -5.15
C TYR A 765 -0.85 13.52 -6.52
N TYR A 766 0.47 13.61 -6.67
CA TYR A 766 1.07 14.04 -7.92
C TYR A 766 2.35 13.27 -8.22
N GLY A 767 2.70 13.21 -9.50
CA GLY A 767 3.96 12.69 -9.98
C GLY A 767 4.41 13.45 -11.20
N PHE A 768 5.71 13.55 -11.39
CA PHE A 768 6.29 14.07 -12.62
C PHE A 768 7.56 13.33 -12.97
N ASN A 769 7.86 13.29 -14.25
CA ASN A 769 9.07 12.67 -14.76
C ASN A 769 9.75 13.55 -15.78
N VAL A 770 11.08 13.46 -15.79
CA VAL A 770 11.93 14.11 -16.78
C VAL A 770 12.91 13.07 -17.34
N GLY A 771 13.02 12.99 -18.64
CA GLY A 771 13.96 12.11 -19.31
C GLY A 771 14.63 12.80 -20.49
N ALA A 772 15.86 12.41 -20.77
CA ALA A 772 16.57 12.85 -21.96
C ALA A 772 17.53 11.76 -22.45
N GLU A 773 17.72 11.70 -23.77
CA GLU A 773 18.65 10.80 -24.41
C GLU A 773 19.43 11.52 -25.53
N TYR A 774 20.74 11.30 -25.59
CA TYR A 774 21.61 11.76 -26.65
C TYR A 774 22.54 10.63 -27.07
N LYS A 775 22.40 10.17 -28.33
CA LYS A 775 23.23 9.13 -28.93
C LYS A 775 23.38 7.85 -28.08
N GLY A 776 22.29 7.44 -27.46
CA GLY A 776 22.23 6.24 -26.63
C GLY A 776 22.62 6.43 -25.16
N LEU A 777 23.18 7.59 -24.76
CA LEU A 777 23.33 7.97 -23.36
C LEU A 777 22.04 8.68 -22.92
N GLY A 778 21.35 8.12 -21.93
CA GLY A 778 20.11 8.68 -21.45
C GLY A 778 20.01 8.70 -19.93
N PHE A 779 19.09 9.52 -19.43
CA PHE A 779 18.65 9.48 -18.04
C PHE A 779 17.14 9.66 -17.96
N THR A 780 16.56 9.15 -16.89
CA THR A 780 15.16 9.36 -16.54
C THR A 780 15.01 9.52 -15.03
N ALA A 781 14.28 10.53 -14.59
CA ALA A 781 13.98 10.78 -13.18
C ALA A 781 12.47 10.81 -12.98
N TYR A 782 11.99 10.08 -11.96
CA TYR A 782 10.58 10.01 -11.55
C TYR A 782 10.41 10.55 -10.14
N PHE A 783 9.49 11.46 -9.99
CA PHE A 783 9.14 12.08 -8.71
C PHE A 783 7.69 11.74 -8.35
N GLN A 784 7.45 11.62 -7.06
CA GLN A 784 6.12 11.44 -6.48
C GLN A 784 5.97 12.35 -5.27
N GLY A 785 4.80 12.94 -5.13
CA GLY A 785 4.45 13.70 -3.94
C GLY A 785 3.00 13.48 -3.51
N ALA A 786 2.78 13.77 -2.25
CA ALA A 786 1.48 13.80 -1.62
C ALA A 786 1.35 15.09 -0.80
N ALA A 787 0.13 15.63 -0.71
CA ALA A 787 -0.16 16.79 0.11
C ALA A 787 -1.60 16.73 0.63
N ASN A 788 -1.94 17.61 1.58
CA ASN A 788 -3.17 17.51 2.35
C ASN A 788 -3.29 16.12 2.98
N TYR A 789 -2.27 15.75 3.73
CA TYR A 789 -2.11 14.44 4.33
C TYR A 789 -1.57 14.60 5.75
N SER A 790 -2.17 13.94 6.72
CA SER A 790 -1.73 13.99 8.11
C SER A 790 -1.51 12.60 8.67
N LYS A 791 -0.61 12.51 9.63
CA LYS A 791 -0.35 11.27 10.38
C LYS A 791 -0.33 11.56 11.88
N ILE A 792 -0.78 10.60 12.66
CA ILE A 792 -0.63 10.63 14.10
C ILE A 792 0.75 10.09 14.45
N LEU A 793 1.52 10.87 15.23
CA LEU A 793 2.80 10.47 15.76
C LEU A 793 2.58 9.70 17.06
N ASP A 794 2.41 8.38 16.96
CA ASP A 794 2.02 7.52 18.09
C ASP A 794 3.06 6.48 18.51
N THR A 795 4.23 6.43 17.86
CA THR A 795 5.33 5.52 18.22
C THR A 795 5.78 5.79 19.65
N LYS A 796 5.48 4.85 20.57
CA LYS A 796 5.55 5.07 22.02
C LYS A 796 6.92 5.52 22.50
N SER A 797 7.99 4.85 22.12
CA SER A 797 9.37 5.20 22.51
C SER A 797 9.88 6.51 21.94
N VAL A 798 9.29 6.96 20.83
CA VAL A 798 9.69 8.19 20.14
C VAL A 798 8.90 9.39 20.66
N TYR A 799 7.58 9.25 20.79
CA TYR A 799 6.66 10.35 21.13
C TYR A 799 5.98 10.19 22.51
N ARG A 800 6.03 8.98 23.10
CA ARG A 800 5.49 8.66 24.45
C ARG A 800 6.56 7.89 25.24
N PRO A 801 7.73 8.50 25.49
CA PRO A 801 8.84 7.81 26.15
C PRO A 801 8.53 7.45 27.59
N LEU A 802 9.23 6.45 28.13
CA LEU A 802 9.19 5.95 29.50
C LEU A 802 7.86 5.30 29.92
N VAL A 803 6.73 5.67 29.33
CA VAL A 803 5.43 5.08 29.62
C VAL A 803 5.43 3.62 29.16
N SER A 804 4.93 2.72 30.01
CA SER A 804 4.96 1.26 29.78
C SER A 804 6.38 0.72 29.53
N ASN A 805 7.36 1.28 30.22
CA ASN A 805 8.77 0.89 30.14
C ASN A 805 9.39 1.05 28.73
N ASN A 806 8.99 2.03 27.95
CA ASN A 806 9.62 2.31 26.66
C ASN A 806 10.93 3.09 26.87
N THR A 807 11.85 2.95 25.91
CA THR A 807 13.03 3.83 25.83
C THR A 807 12.62 5.26 25.46
N ILE A 808 13.57 6.14 25.25
CA ILE A 808 13.35 7.53 24.84
C ILE A 808 14.22 7.88 23.64
N SER A 809 13.63 8.56 22.65
CA SER A 809 14.36 9.10 21.51
C SER A 809 15.18 10.33 21.89
N GLN A 810 16.30 10.55 21.18
CA GLN A 810 17.12 11.77 21.31
C GLN A 810 16.27 13.01 20.99
N TYR A 811 15.40 12.91 19.97
CA TYR A 811 14.47 13.99 19.60
C TYR A 811 13.58 14.43 20.78
N TYR A 812 12.99 13.47 21.51
CA TYR A 812 12.15 13.82 22.66
C TYR A 812 12.97 14.41 23.80
N TRP A 813 14.14 13.81 24.10
CA TRP A 813 15.04 14.29 25.13
C TRP A 813 15.46 15.75 24.92
N ASP A 814 15.80 16.14 23.71
CA ASP A 814 16.26 17.48 23.36
C ASP A 814 15.12 18.52 23.37
N ASN A 815 13.90 18.11 23.02
CA ASN A 815 12.78 19.02 22.85
C ASN A 815 11.75 19.00 24.00
N ARG A 816 11.96 18.18 25.04
CA ARG A 816 11.04 18.11 26.17
C ARG A 816 11.04 19.37 27.00
N TRP A 817 9.88 19.69 27.59
CA TRP A 817 9.83 20.66 28.66
C TRP A 817 10.50 20.11 29.93
N SER A 818 11.28 20.95 30.61
CA SER A 818 11.83 20.71 31.94
C SER A 818 12.05 22.05 32.65
N GLU A 819 12.31 22.03 33.96
CA GLU A 819 12.66 23.25 34.70
C GLU A 819 13.90 23.96 34.11
N SER A 820 14.82 23.20 33.54
CA SER A 820 16.02 23.74 32.86
C SER A 820 15.78 24.08 31.38
N ASN A 821 14.69 23.59 30.76
CA ASN A 821 14.28 23.88 29.39
C ASN A 821 12.78 24.28 29.30
N PRO A 822 12.39 25.45 29.85
CA PRO A 822 10.99 25.88 29.89
C PRO A 822 10.42 26.20 28.51
N ASN A 823 11.28 26.34 27.50
CA ASN A 823 10.89 26.58 26.10
C ASN A 823 10.76 25.27 25.29
N GLY A 824 10.85 24.12 25.94
CA GLY A 824 10.64 22.83 25.27
C GLY A 824 9.28 22.77 24.59
N THR A 825 9.24 22.16 23.42
CA THR A 825 8.03 22.06 22.57
C THR A 825 7.22 20.80 22.83
N LEU A 826 7.83 19.81 23.52
CA LEU A 826 7.20 18.55 23.91
C LEU A 826 6.89 18.56 25.41
N PRO A 827 5.86 17.82 25.85
CA PRO A 827 5.51 17.79 27.27
C PRO A 827 6.64 17.21 28.16
N ARG A 828 6.52 17.42 29.48
CA ARG A 828 7.44 16.85 30.49
C ARG A 828 7.50 15.33 30.37
N LEU A 829 8.62 14.77 30.83
CA LEU A 829 8.74 13.32 30.98
C LEU A 829 7.83 12.82 32.11
N THR A 830 7.23 11.66 31.89
CA THR A 830 6.42 10.91 32.85
C THR A 830 6.61 9.42 32.63
N THR A 831 6.60 8.64 33.72
CA THR A 831 6.63 7.17 33.67
C THR A 831 5.21 6.59 33.71
N GLN A 832 4.22 7.43 33.96
CA GLN A 832 2.81 7.07 34.08
C GLN A 832 2.07 7.42 32.79
N GLY A 833 1.01 6.70 32.48
CA GLY A 833 0.11 7.10 31.43
C GLY A 833 -0.52 8.47 31.77
N SER A 834 -0.50 9.39 30.84
CA SER A 834 -1.16 10.69 30.95
C SER A 834 -2.11 10.87 29.78
N ASP A 835 -3.41 10.75 30.03
CA ASP A 835 -4.43 11.00 29.00
C ASP A 835 -4.41 12.46 28.55
N ASN A 836 -3.95 13.36 29.42
CA ASN A 836 -3.79 14.75 29.05
C ASN A 836 -2.73 14.94 27.96
N ASN A 837 -1.54 14.36 28.13
CA ASN A 837 -0.42 14.56 27.17
C ASN A 837 -0.53 13.67 25.93
N TYR A 838 -1.11 12.46 26.06
CA TYR A 838 -0.99 11.40 25.06
C TYR A 838 -2.29 11.01 24.37
N ASN A 839 -3.44 11.60 24.70
CA ASN A 839 -4.60 11.56 23.82
C ASN A 839 -4.29 12.30 22.51
N THR A 840 -4.98 11.92 21.44
CA THR A 840 -4.81 12.58 20.14
C THR A 840 -5.01 14.10 20.28
N ASN A 841 -4.01 14.86 19.92
CA ASN A 841 -4.02 16.30 20.00
C ASN A 841 -3.14 16.92 18.90
N SER A 842 -3.20 18.23 18.74
CA SER A 842 -2.52 18.93 17.63
C SER A 842 -0.98 18.87 17.69
N SER A 843 -0.37 18.52 18.85
CA SER A 843 1.08 18.30 18.93
C SER A 843 1.52 16.99 18.29
N TRP A 844 0.63 16.00 18.25
CA TRP A 844 0.91 14.68 17.70
C TRP A 844 0.35 14.47 16.28
N VAL A 845 -0.35 15.45 15.73
CA VAL A 845 -0.82 15.42 14.34
C VAL A 845 0.16 16.16 13.45
N ALA A 846 0.96 15.39 12.71
CA ALA A 846 1.96 15.93 11.80
C ALA A 846 1.42 16.12 10.37
N ASP A 847 1.91 17.12 9.67
CA ASP A 847 1.78 17.24 8.21
C ASP A 847 2.69 16.20 7.55
N ALA A 848 2.10 15.15 6.99
CA ALA A 848 2.78 14.07 6.29
C ALA A 848 2.90 14.32 4.78
N SER A 849 2.76 15.56 4.33
CA SER A 849 3.00 15.94 2.93
C SER A 849 4.47 15.73 2.58
N PHE A 850 4.72 15.17 1.39
CA PHE A 850 6.10 14.87 0.98
C PHE A 850 6.30 15.03 -0.54
N LEU A 851 7.57 15.11 -0.93
CA LEU A 851 8.06 14.94 -2.29
C LEU A 851 9.28 14.00 -2.26
N LYS A 852 9.18 12.88 -2.98
CA LYS A 852 10.26 11.87 -3.12
C LYS A 852 10.80 11.80 -4.54
N LEU A 853 12.11 11.62 -4.68
CA LEU A 853 12.72 11.14 -5.93
C LEU A 853 12.68 9.61 -5.91
N ARG A 854 11.64 9.07 -6.53
CA ARG A 854 11.36 7.62 -6.52
C ARG A 854 12.33 6.81 -7.35
N THR A 855 12.74 7.34 -8.50
CA THR A 855 13.68 6.65 -9.37
C THR A 855 14.51 7.65 -10.15
N LEU A 856 15.80 7.41 -10.21
CA LEU A 856 16.74 8.02 -11.15
C LEU A 856 17.47 6.90 -11.87
N GLU A 857 17.30 6.80 -13.19
CA GLU A 857 18.05 5.89 -14.04
C GLU A 857 19.00 6.68 -14.93
N VAL A 858 20.24 6.23 -15.05
CA VAL A 858 21.20 6.64 -16.08
C VAL A 858 21.62 5.41 -16.85
N TYR A 859 21.54 5.47 -18.17
CA TYR A 859 21.81 4.30 -19.01
C TYR A 859 22.60 4.66 -20.27
N TYR A 860 23.26 3.65 -20.82
CA TYR A 860 23.91 3.74 -22.11
C TYR A 860 23.50 2.55 -22.99
N GLN A 861 22.84 2.87 -24.10
CA GLN A 861 22.53 1.93 -25.18
C GLN A 861 23.68 1.91 -26.16
N LEU A 862 24.39 0.78 -26.25
CA LEU A 862 25.52 0.66 -27.16
C LEU A 862 25.08 0.80 -28.61
N PRO A 863 25.78 1.59 -29.45
CA PRO A 863 25.48 1.74 -30.87
C PRO A 863 25.55 0.41 -31.61
N GLU A 864 24.58 0.11 -32.46
CA GLU A 864 24.54 -1.13 -33.24
C GLU A 864 25.81 -1.36 -34.06
N LYS A 865 26.46 -0.28 -34.53
CA LYS A 865 27.72 -0.36 -35.27
C LYS A 865 28.85 -1.04 -34.49
N TRP A 866 28.87 -0.97 -33.17
CA TRP A 866 29.86 -1.63 -32.31
C TRP A 866 29.59 -3.12 -32.17
N LEU A 867 28.32 -3.53 -32.36
CA LEU A 867 27.85 -4.90 -32.20
C LEU A 867 27.91 -5.72 -33.47
N LYS A 868 28.17 -5.10 -34.65
CA LYS A 868 28.18 -5.76 -35.96
C LYS A 868 29.12 -6.95 -36.04
N ASN A 869 30.21 -6.97 -35.26
CA ASN A 869 31.19 -8.06 -35.23
C ASN A 869 30.78 -9.19 -34.25
N ILE A 870 29.69 -9.03 -33.48
CA ILE A 870 29.14 -10.03 -32.56
C ILE A 870 27.85 -10.54 -33.20
N ALA A 871 27.94 -11.54 -34.05
CA ALA A 871 26.87 -11.96 -34.96
C ALA A 871 25.52 -12.31 -34.35
N PHE A 872 25.46 -12.56 -33.04
CA PHE A 872 24.23 -12.97 -32.34
C PHE A 872 23.69 -11.92 -31.33
N VAL A 873 24.42 -10.82 -31.07
CA VAL A 873 23.95 -9.76 -30.14
C VAL A 873 23.44 -8.55 -30.93
N LYS A 874 22.15 -8.22 -30.77
CA LYS A 874 21.49 -7.11 -31.45
C LYS A 874 21.47 -5.82 -30.66
N GLY A 875 21.58 -5.92 -29.32
CA GLY A 875 21.57 -4.73 -28.45
C GLY A 875 22.19 -5.02 -27.09
N ILE A 876 22.83 -4.00 -26.53
CA ILE A 876 23.34 -4.00 -25.14
C ILE A 876 22.93 -2.66 -24.50
N LYS A 877 22.19 -2.71 -23.38
CA LYS A 877 21.91 -1.56 -22.52
C LYS A 877 22.59 -1.80 -21.17
N ILE A 878 23.40 -0.86 -20.70
CA ILE A 878 24.00 -0.84 -19.36
C ILE A 878 23.32 0.29 -18.59
N PHE A 879 22.98 0.08 -17.33
CA PHE A 879 22.29 1.09 -16.52
C PHE A 879 22.73 1.09 -15.06
N GLY A 880 22.62 2.26 -14.45
CA GLY A 880 22.66 2.46 -13.01
C GLY A 880 21.36 3.13 -12.57
N ARG A 881 20.78 2.69 -11.46
CA ARG A 881 19.53 3.18 -10.91
C ARG A 881 19.68 3.53 -9.44
N GLY A 882 18.99 4.56 -9.02
CA GLY A 882 18.77 4.84 -7.61
C GLY A 882 17.28 4.97 -7.33
N HIS A 883 16.81 4.37 -6.25
CA HIS A 883 15.41 4.42 -5.83
C HIS A 883 15.31 5.03 -4.44
N ASP A 884 14.25 5.86 -4.25
CA ASP A 884 13.96 6.56 -2.99
C ASP A 884 15.17 7.35 -2.47
N LEU A 885 15.86 8.07 -3.39
CA LEU A 885 17.15 8.73 -3.13
C LEU A 885 17.04 9.88 -2.14
N PHE A 886 15.93 10.61 -2.12
CA PHE A 886 15.64 11.61 -1.11
C PHE A 886 14.14 11.80 -0.90
N CYS A 887 13.79 12.30 0.28
CA CYS A 887 12.46 12.75 0.66
C CYS A 887 12.53 14.15 1.23
N VAL A 888 11.65 15.03 0.80
CA VAL A 888 11.42 16.37 1.38
C VAL A 888 10.05 16.33 2.04
N ASP A 889 10.02 16.46 3.35
CA ASP A 889 8.81 16.38 4.17
C ASP A 889 8.96 17.18 5.47
N GLY A 890 7.97 17.16 6.33
CA GLY A 890 7.95 17.85 7.62
C GLY A 890 8.12 16.94 8.85
N ILE A 891 8.51 15.64 8.66
CA ILE A 891 8.65 14.67 9.75
C ILE A 891 10.13 14.28 9.89
N ASP A 892 10.81 14.75 10.95
CA ASP A 892 12.27 14.62 11.06
C ASP A 892 12.75 13.19 11.31
N ILE A 893 12.01 12.38 12.04
CA ILE A 893 12.48 11.10 12.62
C ILE A 893 11.83 9.83 12.05
N ALA A 894 10.92 9.97 11.11
CA ALA A 894 10.27 8.83 10.43
C ALA A 894 10.01 9.15 8.96
N ASP A 895 9.88 8.12 8.14
CA ASP A 895 9.39 8.28 6.77
C ASP A 895 7.88 8.59 6.81
N PRO A 896 7.38 9.62 6.10
CA PRO A 896 5.95 9.99 6.13
C PRO A 896 4.99 8.88 5.67
N GLU A 897 5.48 7.88 4.92
CA GLU A 897 4.69 6.72 4.52
C GLU A 897 4.82 5.53 5.49
N SER A 898 5.79 5.54 6.43
CA SER A 898 6.06 4.44 7.37
C SER A 898 6.32 4.97 8.77
N ILE A 899 5.25 5.46 9.42
CA ILE A 899 5.27 5.88 10.82
C ILE A 899 4.85 4.70 11.69
N GLY A 900 5.43 4.58 12.89
CA GLY A 900 5.14 3.51 13.82
C GLY A 900 6.29 2.52 13.99
N VAL A 901 6.03 1.41 14.69
CA VAL A 901 7.01 0.33 14.91
C VAL A 901 7.03 -0.57 13.67
N ALA A 902 7.97 -0.30 12.76
CA ALA A 902 8.06 -1.02 11.50
C ALA A 902 9.51 -1.20 11.05
N HIS A 903 9.72 -2.11 10.11
CA HIS A 903 10.96 -2.19 9.35
C HIS A 903 11.10 -0.90 8.52
N PRO A 904 12.27 -0.27 8.49
CA PRO A 904 12.47 0.98 7.76
C PRO A 904 12.26 0.81 6.26
N THR A 905 11.78 1.86 5.59
CA THR A 905 11.83 1.93 4.14
C THR A 905 13.29 1.99 3.66
N MET A 906 13.55 1.45 2.47
CA MET A 906 14.90 1.25 1.97
C MET A 906 15.19 2.15 0.77
N ARG A 907 16.31 2.84 0.81
CA ARG A 907 16.94 3.44 -0.37
C ARG A 907 17.71 2.35 -1.11
N GLN A 908 17.56 2.28 -2.43
CA GLN A 908 18.19 1.22 -3.22
C GLN A 908 19.06 1.81 -4.34
N TYR A 909 20.20 1.18 -4.57
CA TYR A 909 21.08 1.43 -5.70
C TYR A 909 21.24 0.14 -6.49
N ALA A 910 20.95 0.20 -7.80
CA ALA A 910 20.99 -0.96 -8.68
C ALA A 910 21.90 -0.70 -9.89
N PHE A 911 22.60 -1.73 -10.32
CA PHE A 911 23.46 -1.73 -11.49
C PHE A 911 23.18 -2.97 -12.32
N GLY A 912 23.03 -2.80 -13.62
CA GLY A 912 22.65 -3.93 -14.44
C GLY A 912 22.91 -3.72 -15.94
N PHE A 913 22.60 -4.77 -16.66
CA PHE A 913 22.65 -4.75 -18.11
C PHE A 913 21.53 -5.62 -18.72
N ASN A 914 21.14 -5.26 -19.93
CA ASN A 914 20.21 -6.02 -20.76
C ASN A 914 20.88 -6.35 -22.10
N LEU A 915 20.84 -7.62 -22.48
CA LEU A 915 21.31 -8.14 -23.77
C LEU A 915 20.11 -8.55 -24.62
N LYS A 916 20.10 -8.15 -25.86
CA LYS A 916 19.11 -8.56 -26.89
C LYS A 916 19.82 -9.35 -28.00
N PHE A 917 19.31 -10.55 -28.27
CA PHE A 917 19.83 -11.46 -29.28
C PHE A 917 18.91 -11.61 -30.50
#